data_79ef2198cc5b04184216f96f9bf5e07e
#
_entry.id   79ef2198cc5b04184216f96f9bf5e07e
#
_cell.length_a   1.000
_cell.length_b   1.000
_cell.length_c   1.000
_cell.angle_alpha   90.00
_cell.angle_beta   90.00
_cell.angle_gamma   90.00
#
_symmetry.space_group_name_H-M   'P 1'
#
loop_
_entity.id
_entity.type
_entity.pdbx_description
1 polymer ?
#
loop_
_entity_poly.entity_id
_entity_poly.type
_entity_poly.pdbx_seq_one_letter_code
_entity_poly.pdbx_strand_id
1 'polypeptide(L)'
;MMKNKLFIFINVFGMALAIACCIVAYFAYEYQATFDGNHTNASQIYRVSAIREFDNEVTRWGYGPLPLGGIVEQNFKDVDKSSRYHFSYSNFKRENDLFESNLSYVDPEFFEMFSFEFIKGDPKALKDVSSVFISDKMADRLFGSPEEAFGKTITQVYRTNLKEIKIAGVFKEQPQNSSFHSRDAFMNFENCKDEHVASTDDNWTQEATLFIQVNDPSRVSAIHKQLQPYIENNNKVREDFIIKELALDHFPTMAVNDQAAFVRSWTWSAPPPAAIVGSAVMGILILLIACFNLTNTAIAISSRRLKEIGIRKVMGGLRKQLIVQFIGETTLICFFAVLLGLVFGEFLTEGWNTMWPYMRVTPHYLDNPQFLIFMAVILIFTGLLAGAYPAFYISNFEPISILKGKLKFGGTNYFTRILLGLQFAISLIAIVSAIAFLQNANYQKEYDLGFDAKGSVIAWLDSKEEFETYRNSLQSNPQIISMAGAASGIFSNRVNEPVKHESKEVEVDIIDVGDHYLKTMNLTLLEGRDFVQDSETDKRESIIISQKMATMFGWEKPLGKEVIWKDTTKLYVVGVVKDVHTMGLWRSLEPLMIRYIGPEKYSQIVVNAKEANVPGLNKFMEAKWKEIFPNRLYNGYMLVENTDEVDNVNGNIVKMYSFLGVIALMLSATGLFTLVSLNIIRRTKEIGVRKVLGASIGNITRIINTEFVVILSLASIAGSVFSYFAVDLLMDSIWDYYLSTTTQTFMISIAIMFVVSAAVIGYKVFTAASLNPVNTLRDE
;
A
#
# COMPACT_ATOMS: atom_id res chain seq x y z
N MET A 1 -12.53 22.12 37.45
CA MET A 1 -12.54 20.86 36.67
C MET A 1 -13.55 19.83 37.16
N MET A 2 -13.67 19.53 38.46
CA MET A 2 -14.53 18.42 38.94
C MET A 2 -16.03 18.52 38.67
N LYS A 3 -16.62 19.68 38.39
CA LYS A 3 -18.06 19.85 38.08
C LYS A 3 -18.48 19.49 36.62
N ASN A 4 -17.52 19.24 35.71
CA ASN A 4 -17.76 18.94 34.28
C ASN A 4 -17.07 17.64 33.84
N LYS A 5 -17.08 16.61 34.67
CA LYS A 5 -16.33 15.34 34.47
C LYS A 5 -16.61 14.68 33.10
N LEU A 6 -17.87 14.64 32.67
CA LEU A 6 -18.26 14.01 31.41
C LEU A 6 -17.64 14.72 30.19
N PHE A 7 -17.66 16.06 30.18
CA PHE A 7 -17.08 16.81 29.04
C PHE A 7 -15.56 16.66 28.97
N ILE A 8 -14.88 16.64 30.13
CA ILE A 8 -13.43 16.41 30.18
C ILE A 8 -13.11 15.00 29.68
N PHE A 9 -13.84 13.99 30.17
CA PHE A 9 -13.67 12.61 29.74
C PHE A 9 -13.82 12.44 28.22
N ILE A 10 -14.92 12.99 27.63
CA ILE A 10 -15.17 12.93 26.18
C ILE A 10 -14.03 13.57 25.41
N ASN A 11 -13.51 14.73 25.85
CA ASN A 11 -12.42 15.40 25.14
C ASN A 11 -11.08 14.67 25.30
N VAL A 12 -10.76 14.17 26.51
CA VAL A 12 -9.55 13.37 26.71
C VAL A 12 -9.57 12.10 25.88
N PHE A 13 -10.70 11.38 25.88
CA PHE A 13 -10.88 10.16 25.10
C PHE A 13 -10.78 10.40 23.58
N GLY A 14 -11.48 11.42 23.08
CA GLY A 14 -11.44 11.77 21.66
C GLY A 14 -10.07 12.26 21.20
N MET A 15 -9.38 13.06 22.03
CA MET A 15 -8.02 13.51 21.76
C MET A 15 -7.03 12.35 21.81
N ALA A 16 -7.18 11.42 22.78
CA ALA A 16 -6.35 10.23 22.88
C ALA A 16 -6.45 9.33 21.66
N LEU A 17 -7.66 9.13 21.14
CA LEU A 17 -7.88 8.35 19.93
C LEU A 17 -7.27 9.02 18.69
N ALA A 18 -7.37 10.36 18.59
CA ALA A 18 -6.72 11.11 17.52
C ALA A 18 -5.19 11.02 17.59
N ILE A 19 -4.63 11.13 18.79
CA ILE A 19 -3.18 10.98 19.03
C ILE A 19 -2.73 9.56 18.68
N ALA A 20 -3.51 8.53 19.02
CA ALA A 20 -3.21 7.14 18.68
C ALA A 20 -3.14 6.93 17.15
N CYS A 21 -4.03 7.54 16.37
CA CYS A 21 -3.94 7.53 14.90
C CYS A 21 -2.63 8.20 14.40
N CYS A 22 -2.21 9.30 15.04
CA CYS A 22 -0.94 9.96 14.71
C CYS A 22 0.28 9.11 15.10
N ILE A 23 0.20 8.31 16.17
CA ILE A 23 1.27 7.38 16.57
C ILE A 23 1.46 6.29 15.53
N VAL A 24 0.37 5.66 15.07
CA VAL A 24 0.44 4.65 13.99
C VAL A 24 1.01 5.26 12.72
N ALA A 25 0.55 6.45 12.33
CA ALA A 25 1.06 7.16 11.16
C ALA A 25 2.55 7.50 11.29
N TYR A 26 3.03 7.87 12.50
CA TYR A 26 4.45 8.10 12.76
C TYR A 26 5.28 6.85 12.55
N PHE A 27 4.90 5.71 13.12
CA PHE A 27 5.65 4.48 12.96
C PHE A 27 5.58 3.91 11.54
N ALA A 28 4.46 4.10 10.84
CA ALA A 28 4.37 3.78 9.41
C ALA A 28 5.32 4.65 8.56
N TYR A 29 5.43 5.95 8.88
CA TYR A 29 6.41 6.84 8.26
C TYR A 29 7.85 6.44 8.60
N GLU A 30 8.13 6.16 9.88
CA GLU A 30 9.46 5.73 10.34
C GLU A 30 9.90 4.46 9.65
N TYR A 31 9.00 3.47 9.50
CA TYR A 31 9.27 2.25 8.75
C TYR A 31 9.79 2.54 7.34
N GLN A 32 9.17 3.48 6.63
CA GLN A 32 9.61 3.90 5.29
C GLN A 32 10.89 4.73 5.33
N ALA A 33 10.99 5.66 6.28
CA ALA A 33 12.13 6.57 6.38
C ALA A 33 13.44 5.87 6.81
N THR A 34 13.31 4.73 7.51
CA THR A 34 14.44 3.91 7.95
C THR A 34 14.66 2.67 7.07
N PHE A 35 14.01 2.62 5.89
CA PHE A 35 14.18 1.49 4.96
C PHE A 35 15.65 1.38 4.56
N ASP A 36 16.21 0.15 4.63
CA ASP A 36 17.63 -0.14 4.43
C ASP A 36 18.60 0.59 5.39
N GLY A 37 18.09 1.25 6.44
CA GLY A 37 18.91 1.98 7.40
C GLY A 37 19.80 1.11 8.31
N ASN A 38 19.63 -0.20 8.27
CA ASN A 38 20.46 -1.17 9.00
C ASN A 38 21.83 -1.42 8.35
N HIS A 39 22.04 -0.95 7.11
CA HIS A 39 23.30 -1.11 6.40
C HIS A 39 24.24 0.08 6.66
N THR A 40 25.38 -0.16 7.29
CA THR A 40 26.35 0.88 7.71
C THR A 40 26.93 1.65 6.52
N ASN A 41 27.12 0.99 5.38
CA ASN A 41 27.68 1.57 4.16
C ASN A 41 26.61 2.08 3.18
N ALA A 42 25.32 2.08 3.57
CA ALA A 42 24.20 2.40 2.68
C ALA A 42 24.42 3.68 1.87
N SER A 43 24.92 4.76 2.50
CA SER A 43 25.17 6.05 1.84
C SER A 43 26.28 6.05 0.76
N GLN A 44 27.06 4.98 0.70
CA GLN A 44 28.16 4.82 -0.26
C GLN A 44 27.79 3.82 -1.37
N ILE A 45 26.63 3.18 -1.29
CA ILE A 45 26.21 2.13 -2.23
C ILE A 45 25.25 2.71 -3.26
N TYR A 46 25.44 2.31 -4.51
CA TYR A 46 24.60 2.66 -5.65
C TYR A 46 24.26 1.38 -6.44
N ARG A 47 23.01 1.32 -6.92
CA ARG A 47 22.58 0.29 -7.87
C ARG A 47 22.70 0.83 -9.29
N VAL A 48 23.24 0.03 -10.21
CA VAL A 48 23.20 0.33 -11.65
C VAL A 48 21.85 -0.09 -12.20
N SER A 49 21.09 0.86 -12.72
CA SER A 49 19.74 0.65 -13.26
C SER A 49 19.69 1.02 -14.73
N ALA A 50 18.93 0.25 -15.52
CA ALA A 50 18.69 0.56 -16.92
C ALA A 50 17.45 1.43 -17.09
N ILE A 51 17.60 2.57 -17.77
CA ILE A 51 16.50 3.43 -18.20
C ILE A 51 16.24 3.14 -19.68
N ARG A 52 15.00 2.77 -19.98
CA ARG A 52 14.48 2.58 -21.34
C ARG A 52 13.55 3.73 -21.70
N GLU A 53 13.55 4.13 -22.95
CA GLU A 53 12.56 5.04 -23.51
C GLU A 53 11.94 4.40 -24.73
N PHE A 54 10.64 4.23 -24.69
CA PHE A 54 9.87 3.67 -25.79
C PHE A 54 8.60 4.50 -25.96
N ASP A 55 8.33 4.98 -27.17
CA ASP A 55 7.14 5.81 -27.55
C ASP A 55 6.88 6.98 -26.57
N ASN A 56 7.93 7.66 -26.12
CA ASN A 56 7.95 8.72 -25.09
C ASN A 56 7.61 8.27 -23.66
N GLU A 57 7.44 6.98 -23.41
CA GLU A 57 7.37 6.44 -22.08
C GLU A 57 8.78 6.07 -21.57
N VAL A 58 9.12 6.52 -20.38
CA VAL A 58 10.40 6.23 -19.74
C VAL A 58 10.16 5.21 -18.64
N THR A 59 10.75 4.02 -18.81
CA THR A 59 10.69 2.95 -17.81
C THR A 59 12.06 2.73 -17.17
N ARG A 60 12.05 2.45 -15.86
CA ARG A 60 13.28 2.16 -15.10
C ARG A 60 13.29 0.71 -14.64
N TRP A 61 14.45 0.07 -14.80
CA TRP A 61 14.67 -1.33 -14.46
C TRP A 61 15.82 -1.42 -13.46
N GLY A 62 15.58 -2.05 -12.31
CA GLY A 62 16.57 -2.20 -11.22
C GLY A 62 17.66 -3.22 -11.49
N TYR A 63 17.85 -3.60 -12.73
CA TYR A 63 18.90 -4.47 -13.21
C TYR A 63 19.39 -3.99 -14.59
N GLY A 64 20.54 -4.47 -15.01
CA GLY A 64 21.17 -4.16 -16.28
C GLY A 64 21.88 -5.37 -16.85
N PRO A 65 22.60 -5.20 -17.98
CA PRO A 65 23.33 -6.29 -18.63
C PRO A 65 24.31 -6.98 -17.69
N LEU A 66 24.28 -8.30 -17.64
CA LEU A 66 25.16 -9.13 -16.81
C LEU A 66 26.65 -8.80 -16.95
N PRO A 67 27.21 -8.55 -18.18
CA PRO A 67 28.63 -8.26 -18.35
C PRO A 67 29.13 -7.01 -17.64
N LEU A 68 28.23 -6.09 -17.25
CA LEU A 68 28.64 -4.86 -16.53
C LEU A 68 29.35 -5.18 -15.20
N GLY A 69 29.00 -6.29 -14.52
CA GLY A 69 29.66 -6.70 -13.28
C GLY A 69 31.17 -6.87 -13.46
N GLY A 70 31.57 -7.74 -14.39
CA GLY A 70 33.00 -7.99 -14.68
C GLY A 70 33.70 -6.78 -15.29
N ILE A 71 33.01 -5.98 -16.11
CA ILE A 71 33.56 -4.76 -16.70
C ILE A 71 33.85 -3.72 -15.61
N VAL A 72 32.95 -3.51 -14.68
CA VAL A 72 33.12 -2.56 -13.59
C VAL A 72 34.27 -3.00 -12.67
N GLU A 73 34.28 -4.26 -12.28
CA GLU A 73 35.37 -4.83 -11.45
C GLU A 73 36.76 -4.63 -12.04
N GLN A 74 36.90 -4.86 -13.35
CA GLN A 74 38.19 -4.82 -14.02
C GLN A 74 38.66 -3.41 -14.44
N ASN A 75 37.72 -2.53 -14.82
CA ASN A 75 38.05 -1.30 -15.53
C ASN A 75 37.78 -0.02 -14.75
N PHE A 76 36.91 -0.04 -13.69
CA PHE A 76 36.47 1.16 -12.99
C PHE A 76 37.26 1.35 -11.69
N LYS A 77 38.39 2.08 -11.78
CA LYS A 77 39.25 2.34 -10.62
C LYS A 77 38.62 3.24 -9.54
N ASP A 78 37.55 3.93 -9.88
CA ASP A 78 36.78 4.79 -8.98
C ASP A 78 35.71 4.03 -8.19
N VAL A 79 35.48 2.78 -8.49
CA VAL A 79 34.60 1.86 -7.75
C VAL A 79 35.46 1.10 -6.74
N ASP A 80 35.10 1.19 -5.45
CA ASP A 80 35.85 0.54 -4.38
C ASP A 80 35.50 -0.95 -4.28
N LYS A 81 34.21 -1.30 -4.43
CA LYS A 81 33.69 -2.68 -4.46
C LYS A 81 32.49 -2.75 -5.38
N SER A 82 32.26 -3.93 -5.94
CA SER A 82 31.04 -4.23 -6.70
C SER A 82 30.52 -5.63 -6.35
N SER A 83 29.23 -5.83 -6.51
CA SER A 83 28.61 -7.14 -6.38
C SER A 83 27.41 -7.25 -7.29
N ARG A 84 27.38 -8.33 -8.08
CA ARG A 84 26.17 -8.75 -8.78
C ARG A 84 25.20 -9.36 -7.76
N TYR A 85 23.92 -9.24 -8.05
CA TYR A 85 22.84 -9.82 -7.27
C TYR A 85 21.77 -10.37 -8.22
N HIS A 86 21.35 -11.62 -7.96
CA HIS A 86 20.23 -12.24 -8.67
C HIS A 86 19.35 -12.99 -7.67
N PHE A 87 18.05 -12.78 -7.74
CA PHE A 87 17.08 -13.48 -6.90
C PHE A 87 16.48 -14.66 -7.64
N SER A 88 16.33 -15.78 -6.95
CA SER A 88 15.72 -17.00 -7.47
C SER A 88 14.90 -17.71 -6.38
N TYR A 89 13.93 -18.51 -6.80
CA TYR A 89 13.29 -19.50 -5.95
C TYR A 89 14.01 -20.83 -6.13
N SER A 90 14.42 -21.46 -5.03
CA SER A 90 15.11 -22.76 -5.08
C SER A 90 14.56 -23.72 -4.04
N ASN A 91 14.55 -25.00 -4.35
CA ASN A 91 14.16 -26.03 -3.42
C ASN A 91 15.38 -26.61 -2.74
N PHE A 92 15.30 -26.76 -1.42
CA PHE A 92 16.31 -27.47 -0.64
C PHE A 92 15.72 -28.74 -0.06
N LYS A 93 16.47 -29.83 -0.15
CA LYS A 93 16.08 -31.13 0.40
C LYS A 93 16.96 -31.47 1.61
N ARG A 94 16.27 -31.86 2.69
CA ARG A 94 16.90 -32.49 3.85
C ARG A 94 16.23 -33.83 4.08
N GLU A 95 17.00 -34.90 4.01
CA GLU A 95 16.49 -36.27 4.07
C GLU A 95 15.40 -36.50 2.98
N ASN A 96 14.12 -36.63 3.39
CA ASN A 96 13.01 -36.80 2.47
C ASN A 96 12.14 -35.53 2.31
N ASP A 97 12.40 -34.51 3.13
CA ASP A 97 11.60 -33.29 3.14
C ASP A 97 12.17 -32.26 2.18
N LEU A 98 11.29 -31.65 1.40
CA LEU A 98 11.60 -30.56 0.47
C LEU A 98 11.07 -29.23 1.02
N PHE A 99 11.87 -28.19 0.87
CA PHE A 99 11.56 -26.84 1.35
C PHE A 99 11.83 -25.84 0.24
N GLU A 100 10.82 -25.07 -0.13
CA GLU A 100 11.01 -23.90 -0.97
C GLU A 100 11.71 -22.79 -0.20
N SER A 101 12.62 -22.09 -0.87
CA SER A 101 13.43 -21.05 -0.26
C SER A 101 13.72 -19.92 -1.23
N ASN A 102 13.71 -18.71 -0.69
CA ASN A 102 14.09 -17.48 -1.37
C ASN A 102 15.62 -17.40 -1.41
N LEU A 103 16.21 -17.78 -2.53
CA LEU A 103 17.65 -17.81 -2.73
C LEU A 103 18.14 -16.54 -3.44
N SER A 104 19.27 -16.02 -3.02
CA SER A 104 19.97 -14.97 -3.73
C SER A 104 21.38 -15.39 -4.10
N TYR A 105 21.77 -15.16 -5.35
CA TYR A 105 23.12 -15.32 -5.84
C TYR A 105 23.84 -13.99 -5.79
N VAL A 106 25.03 -13.94 -5.16
CA VAL A 106 25.80 -12.72 -4.95
C VAL A 106 27.29 -12.95 -5.11
N ASP A 107 28.04 -11.93 -5.50
CA ASP A 107 29.50 -12.00 -5.49
C ASP A 107 30.05 -11.97 -4.06
N PRO A 108 31.26 -12.47 -3.81
CA PRO A 108 31.86 -12.57 -2.47
C PRO A 108 31.93 -11.27 -1.70
N GLU A 109 32.02 -10.12 -2.38
CA GLU A 109 32.11 -8.78 -1.82
C GLU A 109 30.77 -8.28 -1.22
N PHE A 110 29.66 -8.95 -1.50
CA PHE A 110 28.31 -8.57 -1.05
C PHE A 110 28.23 -8.36 0.47
N PHE A 111 28.72 -9.32 1.25
CA PHE A 111 28.70 -9.22 2.71
C PHE A 111 29.71 -8.22 3.30
N GLU A 112 30.64 -7.72 2.48
CA GLU A 112 31.52 -6.61 2.86
C GLU A 112 30.88 -5.24 2.56
N MET A 113 29.97 -5.18 1.59
CA MET A 113 29.22 -3.99 1.21
C MET A 113 28.00 -3.80 2.11
N PHE A 114 27.25 -4.87 2.34
CA PHE A 114 25.99 -4.85 3.10
C PHE A 114 26.17 -5.47 4.48
N SER A 115 25.50 -4.86 5.47
CA SER A 115 25.60 -5.31 6.87
C SER A 115 24.64 -6.46 7.14
N PHE A 116 25.20 -7.62 7.48
CA PHE A 116 24.47 -8.78 7.96
C PHE A 116 25.01 -9.19 9.33
N GLU A 117 24.12 -9.53 10.25
CA GLU A 117 24.49 -10.07 11.58
C GLU A 117 24.67 -11.57 11.45
N PHE A 118 25.92 -12.05 11.52
CA PHE A 118 26.21 -13.50 11.46
C PHE A 118 26.18 -14.12 12.84
N ILE A 119 25.34 -15.16 13.00
CA ILE A 119 25.26 -15.97 14.23
C ILE A 119 26.41 -16.97 14.25
N LYS A 120 26.71 -17.59 13.08
CA LYS A 120 27.77 -18.55 12.86
C LYS A 120 28.41 -18.34 11.49
N GLY A 121 29.66 -18.72 11.36
CA GLY A 121 30.40 -18.71 10.10
C GLY A 121 31.16 -17.40 9.82
N ASP A 122 31.99 -17.44 8.79
CA ASP A 122 32.77 -16.29 8.30
C ASP A 122 32.22 -15.92 6.91
N PRO A 123 31.77 -14.66 6.67
CA PRO A 123 31.30 -14.19 5.35
C PRO A 123 32.24 -14.51 4.19
N LYS A 124 33.56 -14.55 4.45
CA LYS A 124 34.59 -14.91 3.44
C LYS A 124 34.43 -16.29 2.86
N ALA A 125 33.74 -17.21 3.55
CA ALA A 125 33.48 -18.55 3.04
C ALA A 125 32.53 -18.55 1.83
N LEU A 126 31.86 -17.42 1.50
CA LEU A 126 31.07 -17.27 0.28
C LEU A 126 31.92 -17.39 -1.01
N LYS A 127 33.26 -17.23 -0.92
CA LYS A 127 34.17 -17.47 -2.05
C LYS A 127 34.17 -18.92 -2.51
N ASP A 128 33.84 -19.86 -1.63
CA ASP A 128 33.67 -21.25 -1.97
C ASP A 128 32.31 -21.50 -2.60
N VAL A 129 32.27 -21.86 -3.88
CA VAL A 129 31.04 -22.13 -4.66
C VAL A 129 30.22 -23.30 -4.12
N SER A 130 30.81 -24.16 -3.26
CA SER A 130 30.10 -25.24 -2.58
C SER A 130 29.46 -24.81 -1.25
N SER A 131 29.50 -23.53 -0.93
CA SER A 131 29.02 -22.97 0.32
C SER A 131 27.66 -22.24 0.15
N VAL A 132 26.79 -22.35 1.18
CA VAL A 132 25.56 -21.58 1.32
C VAL A 132 25.52 -20.93 2.68
N PHE A 133 25.02 -19.71 2.73
CA PHE A 133 24.66 -18.98 3.94
C PHE A 133 23.14 -18.99 4.06
N ILE A 134 22.60 -19.43 5.20
CA ILE A 134 21.16 -19.53 5.44
C ILE A 134 20.73 -18.59 6.56
N SER A 135 19.46 -18.16 6.52
CA SER A 135 18.87 -17.37 7.60
C SER A 135 18.65 -18.23 8.86
N ASP A 136 18.61 -17.58 10.02
CA ASP A 136 18.25 -18.22 11.29
C ASP A 136 16.87 -18.90 11.21
N LYS A 137 15.89 -18.28 10.57
CA LYS A 137 14.57 -18.89 10.34
C LYS A 137 14.64 -20.14 9.48
N MET A 138 15.44 -20.15 8.44
CA MET A 138 15.66 -21.35 7.63
C MET A 138 16.41 -22.42 8.43
N ALA A 139 17.40 -22.04 9.25
CA ALA A 139 18.13 -22.94 10.12
C ALA A 139 17.20 -23.59 11.16
N ASP A 140 16.32 -22.80 11.81
CA ASP A 140 15.32 -23.31 12.75
C ASP A 140 14.33 -24.27 12.08
N ARG A 141 13.83 -23.89 10.90
CA ARG A 141 12.88 -24.72 10.12
C ARG A 141 13.46 -26.05 9.71
N LEU A 142 14.75 -26.07 9.30
CA LEU A 142 15.38 -27.26 8.76
C LEU A 142 16.09 -28.11 9.81
N PHE A 143 16.72 -27.48 10.81
CA PHE A 143 17.62 -28.16 11.74
C PHE A 143 17.26 -27.97 13.22
N GLY A 144 16.31 -27.09 13.52
CA GLY A 144 15.86 -26.79 14.88
C GLY A 144 16.65 -25.67 15.56
N SER A 145 17.88 -25.38 15.10
CA SER A 145 18.67 -24.23 15.58
C SER A 145 19.79 -23.84 14.60
N PRO A 146 20.30 -22.59 14.66
CA PRO A 146 21.48 -22.14 13.95
C PRO A 146 22.74 -22.98 14.24
N GLU A 147 22.90 -23.41 15.49
CA GLU A 147 24.05 -24.22 15.93
C GLU A 147 24.06 -25.58 15.27
N GLU A 148 22.91 -26.22 15.16
CA GLU A 148 22.77 -27.55 14.54
C GLU A 148 22.89 -27.49 13.03
N ALA A 149 22.52 -26.38 12.40
CA ALA A 149 22.60 -26.18 10.97
C ALA A 149 24.03 -25.95 10.47
N PHE A 150 24.84 -25.22 11.24
CA PHE A 150 26.19 -24.84 10.82
C PHE A 150 27.10 -26.03 10.56
N GLY A 151 27.75 -26.03 9.38
CA GLY A 151 28.65 -27.09 8.94
C GLY A 151 27.96 -28.35 8.38
N LYS A 152 26.64 -28.43 8.41
CA LYS A 152 25.88 -29.51 7.77
C LYS A 152 25.82 -29.35 6.26
N THR A 153 25.46 -30.42 5.58
CA THR A 153 25.20 -30.43 4.13
C THR A 153 23.73 -30.45 3.89
N ILE A 154 23.28 -29.67 2.89
CA ILE A 154 21.91 -29.61 2.39
C ILE A 154 21.95 -29.82 0.87
N THR A 155 20.93 -30.44 0.30
CA THR A 155 20.86 -30.69 -1.13
C THR A 155 19.96 -29.63 -1.79
N GLN A 156 20.52 -28.82 -2.68
CA GLN A 156 19.75 -27.97 -3.59
C GLN A 156 19.14 -28.84 -4.69
N VAL A 157 17.86 -28.64 -4.94
CA VAL A 157 17.11 -29.35 -5.98
C VAL A 157 16.70 -28.34 -7.04
N TYR A 158 17.31 -28.39 -8.20
CA TYR A 158 16.98 -27.59 -9.34
C TYR A 158 16.61 -28.47 -10.53
N ARG A 159 15.33 -28.48 -10.91
CA ARG A 159 14.78 -29.43 -11.90
C ARG A 159 15.16 -30.88 -11.52
N THR A 160 15.92 -31.56 -12.35
CA THR A 160 16.43 -32.93 -12.10
C THR A 160 17.80 -32.96 -11.44
N ASN A 161 18.48 -31.82 -11.33
CA ASN A 161 19.83 -31.73 -10.79
C ASN A 161 19.81 -31.64 -9.27
N LEU A 162 20.61 -32.44 -8.62
CA LEU A 162 20.82 -32.44 -7.17
C LEU A 162 22.25 -31.98 -6.89
N LYS A 163 22.39 -30.91 -6.10
CA LYS A 163 23.68 -30.34 -5.72
C LYS A 163 23.80 -30.33 -4.20
N GLU A 164 24.79 -31.04 -3.69
CA GLU A 164 25.15 -31.00 -2.27
C GLU A 164 25.94 -29.74 -1.96
N ILE A 165 25.50 -28.99 -0.95
CA ILE A 165 26.08 -27.71 -0.58
C ILE A 165 26.23 -27.65 0.94
N LYS A 166 27.39 -27.14 1.40
CA LYS A 166 27.71 -27.03 2.81
C LYS A 166 27.17 -25.69 3.37
N ILE A 167 26.51 -25.75 4.50
CA ILE A 167 26.09 -24.55 5.27
C ILE A 167 27.36 -23.97 5.92
N ALA A 168 27.91 -22.91 5.31
CA ALA A 168 29.11 -22.22 5.75
C ALA A 168 28.87 -21.08 6.71
N GLY A 169 27.59 -20.64 6.85
CA GLY A 169 27.23 -19.63 7.81
C GLY A 169 25.72 -19.55 8.01
N VAL A 170 25.34 -18.97 9.16
CA VAL A 170 23.98 -18.66 9.51
C VAL A 170 23.91 -17.18 9.88
N PHE A 171 23.05 -16.44 9.20
CA PHE A 171 22.81 -15.02 9.44
C PHE A 171 21.43 -14.80 10.04
N LYS A 172 21.28 -13.72 10.80
CA LYS A 172 19.97 -13.27 11.31
C LYS A 172 19.18 -12.66 10.17
N GLU A 173 17.90 -13.04 10.05
CA GLU A 173 17.04 -12.48 9.02
C GLU A 173 17.06 -10.96 9.02
N GLN A 174 17.10 -10.36 7.83
CA GLN A 174 17.03 -8.92 7.67
C GLN A 174 15.66 -8.38 8.12
N PRO A 175 15.60 -7.17 8.68
CA PRO A 175 14.34 -6.57 9.09
C PRO A 175 13.40 -6.39 7.89
N GLN A 176 12.08 -6.29 8.15
CA GLN A 176 11.09 -6.16 7.08
C GLN A 176 11.25 -4.90 6.23
N ASN A 177 11.84 -3.84 6.77
CA ASN A 177 12.18 -2.61 6.06
C ASN A 177 13.58 -2.69 5.43
N SER A 178 13.89 -3.80 4.79
CA SER A 178 15.14 -4.00 4.04
C SER A 178 14.87 -4.55 2.64
N SER A 179 15.63 -4.08 1.66
CA SER A 179 15.66 -4.57 0.28
C SER A 179 16.00 -6.07 0.18
N PHE A 180 16.60 -6.61 1.22
CA PHE A 180 16.99 -8.03 1.32
C PHE A 180 16.15 -8.81 2.35
N HIS A 181 15.00 -8.28 2.74
CA HIS A 181 14.06 -8.98 3.62
C HIS A 181 13.62 -10.33 3.03
N SER A 182 13.33 -11.30 3.92
CA SER A 182 12.82 -12.64 3.52
C SER A 182 13.72 -13.37 2.52
N ARG A 183 15.03 -13.17 2.61
CA ARG A 183 16.01 -14.00 1.90
C ARG A 183 16.41 -15.17 2.80
N ASP A 184 16.03 -16.39 2.37
CA ASP A 184 16.32 -17.60 3.14
C ASP A 184 17.78 -18.00 3.01
N ALA A 185 18.39 -17.80 1.82
CA ALA A 185 19.74 -18.25 1.54
C ALA A 185 20.50 -17.30 0.60
N PHE A 186 21.83 -17.29 0.75
CA PHE A 186 22.76 -16.65 -0.17
C PHE A 186 23.81 -17.66 -0.64
N MET A 187 24.10 -17.66 -1.94
CA MET A 187 25.12 -18.47 -2.59
C MET A 187 26.02 -17.60 -3.47
N ASN A 188 27.24 -18.10 -3.74
CA ASN A 188 28.13 -17.46 -4.69
C ASN A 188 27.47 -17.34 -6.07
N PHE A 189 27.63 -16.17 -6.73
CA PHE A 189 27.03 -15.85 -8.02
C PHE A 189 27.34 -16.85 -9.13
N GLU A 190 28.51 -17.52 -9.07
CA GLU A 190 28.87 -18.54 -10.03
C GLU A 190 27.90 -19.72 -10.09
N ASN A 191 27.15 -19.97 -8.99
CA ASN A 191 26.12 -21.01 -8.96
C ASN A 191 24.87 -20.61 -9.76
N CYS A 192 24.67 -19.31 -10.08
CA CYS A 192 23.54 -18.85 -10.91
C CYS A 192 23.59 -19.47 -12.32
N LYS A 193 24.76 -19.82 -12.80
CA LYS A 193 24.96 -20.46 -14.11
C LYS A 193 24.33 -21.86 -14.20
N ASP A 194 24.21 -22.56 -13.09
CA ASP A 194 23.62 -23.89 -13.03
C ASP A 194 22.09 -23.85 -13.17
N GLU A 195 21.45 -22.76 -12.72
CA GLU A 195 20.01 -22.60 -12.77
C GLU A 195 19.52 -21.88 -14.03
N HIS A 196 20.27 -20.90 -14.46
CA HIS A 196 19.96 -20.09 -15.64
C HIS A 196 20.97 -20.39 -16.74
N VAL A 197 20.51 -20.48 -17.97
CA VAL A 197 21.31 -20.75 -19.17
C VAL A 197 22.33 -19.63 -19.47
N ALA A 198 22.58 -18.72 -18.55
CA ALA A 198 23.62 -17.72 -18.64
C ALA A 198 25.00 -18.39 -18.56
N SER A 199 25.46 -18.87 -19.69
CA SER A 199 26.65 -19.71 -19.76
C SER A 199 27.95 -18.95 -19.59
N THR A 200 28.00 -17.64 -19.72
CA THR A 200 29.24 -16.85 -19.68
C THR A 200 28.99 -15.42 -19.16
N ASP A 201 29.98 -14.85 -18.47
CA ASP A 201 29.94 -13.50 -17.92
C ASP A 201 29.92 -12.39 -19.00
N ASP A 202 30.14 -12.72 -20.25
CA ASP A 202 30.10 -11.83 -21.41
C ASP A 202 28.78 -11.90 -22.19
N ASN A 203 27.77 -12.58 -21.65
CA ASN A 203 26.47 -12.74 -22.28
C ASN A 203 25.59 -11.49 -22.08
N TRP A 204 25.49 -10.62 -23.09
CA TRP A 204 24.68 -9.40 -23.11
C TRP A 204 23.16 -9.64 -23.18
N THR A 205 22.72 -10.87 -23.42
CA THR A 205 21.29 -11.21 -23.38
C THR A 205 20.77 -11.48 -21.97
N GLN A 206 21.68 -11.58 -20.99
CA GLN A 206 21.35 -11.83 -19.59
C GLN A 206 21.48 -10.57 -18.74
N GLU A 207 20.77 -10.56 -17.64
CA GLU A 207 20.64 -9.43 -16.74
C GLU A 207 21.08 -9.80 -15.31
N ALA A 208 21.62 -8.81 -14.60
CA ALA A 208 21.89 -8.89 -13.17
C ALA A 208 21.68 -7.52 -12.53
N THR A 209 21.25 -7.49 -11.28
CA THR A 209 21.38 -6.27 -10.47
C THR A 209 22.87 -6.11 -10.13
N LEU A 210 23.41 -4.94 -10.39
CA LEU A 210 24.78 -4.59 -10.04
C LEU A 210 24.78 -3.51 -8.97
N PHE A 211 25.33 -3.82 -7.80
CA PHE A 211 25.62 -2.85 -6.76
C PHE A 211 27.09 -2.45 -6.82
N ILE A 212 27.35 -1.16 -6.63
CA ILE A 212 28.69 -0.60 -6.53
C ILE A 212 28.83 0.19 -5.24
N GLN A 213 29.98 0.11 -4.61
CA GLN A 213 30.35 0.96 -3.47
C GLN A 213 31.35 2.01 -3.93
N VAL A 214 31.06 3.26 -3.58
CA VAL A 214 31.86 4.45 -3.93
C VAL A 214 32.06 5.27 -2.66
N ASN A 215 33.25 5.20 -2.08
CA ASN A 215 33.57 5.88 -0.82
C ASN A 215 33.63 7.39 -0.97
N ASP A 216 33.97 7.89 -2.15
CA ASP A 216 34.02 9.33 -2.47
C ASP A 216 32.86 9.72 -3.39
N PRO A 217 31.80 10.38 -2.87
CA PRO A 217 30.63 10.78 -3.68
C PRO A 217 30.95 11.66 -4.89
N SER A 218 32.10 12.36 -4.88
CA SER A 218 32.50 13.20 -6.02
C SER A 218 32.80 12.38 -7.29
N ARG A 219 33.10 11.08 -7.16
CA ARG A 219 33.39 10.16 -8.26
C ARG A 219 32.15 9.63 -8.96
N VAL A 220 30.98 9.68 -8.33
CA VAL A 220 29.73 9.09 -8.85
C VAL A 220 29.39 9.61 -10.24
N SER A 221 29.56 10.92 -10.49
CA SER A 221 29.30 11.53 -11.80
C SER A 221 30.30 11.04 -12.88
N ALA A 222 31.53 10.74 -12.50
CA ALA A 222 32.53 10.19 -13.43
C ALA A 222 32.20 8.73 -13.77
N ILE A 223 31.83 7.93 -12.76
CA ILE A 223 31.40 6.53 -12.94
C ILE A 223 30.19 6.46 -13.85
N HIS A 224 29.17 7.31 -13.60
CA HIS A 224 27.98 7.39 -14.45
C HIS A 224 28.35 7.62 -15.93
N LYS A 225 29.28 8.56 -16.21
CA LYS A 225 29.75 8.83 -17.57
C LYS A 225 30.52 7.65 -18.18
N GLN A 226 31.31 6.91 -17.37
CA GLN A 226 32.06 5.76 -17.82
C GLN A 226 31.17 4.57 -18.17
N LEU A 227 29.96 4.46 -17.60
CA LEU A 227 29.01 3.41 -17.90
C LEU A 227 28.33 3.60 -19.27
N GLN A 228 28.10 4.84 -19.71
CA GLN A 228 27.27 5.12 -20.90
C GLN A 228 27.77 4.45 -22.21
N PRO A 229 29.09 4.35 -22.50
CA PRO A 229 29.56 3.69 -23.72
C PRO A 229 29.12 2.22 -23.86
N TYR A 230 28.86 1.54 -22.75
CA TYR A 230 28.45 0.12 -22.76
C TYR A 230 26.99 -0.09 -23.18
N ILE A 231 26.19 0.97 -23.25
CA ILE A 231 24.83 0.96 -23.78
C ILE A 231 24.83 0.48 -25.23
N GLU A 232 25.80 0.93 -26.03
CA GLU A 232 25.93 0.53 -27.44
C GLU A 232 26.11 -0.98 -27.59
N ASN A 233 26.86 -1.63 -26.67
CA ASN A 233 27.07 -3.06 -26.68
C ASN A 233 25.76 -3.82 -26.43
N ASN A 234 24.96 -3.37 -25.44
CA ASN A 234 23.64 -3.93 -25.17
C ASN A 234 22.72 -3.76 -26.39
N ASN A 235 22.61 -2.54 -26.90
CA ASN A 235 21.64 -2.21 -27.94
C ASN A 235 21.96 -2.86 -29.31
N LYS A 236 23.19 -3.30 -29.53
CA LYS A 236 23.57 -4.10 -30.70
C LYS A 236 23.10 -5.56 -30.60
N VAL A 237 22.93 -6.09 -29.38
CA VAL A 237 22.56 -7.48 -29.12
C VAL A 237 21.09 -7.63 -28.75
N ARG A 238 20.55 -6.62 -28.06
CA ARG A 238 19.21 -6.60 -27.48
C ARG A 238 18.34 -5.53 -28.13
N GLU A 239 17.85 -5.78 -29.33
CA GLU A 239 16.87 -4.90 -30.00
C GLU A 239 15.52 -4.84 -29.25
N ASP A 240 15.21 -5.88 -28.48
CA ASP A 240 14.05 -6.01 -27.59
C ASP A 240 14.19 -5.21 -26.29
N PHE A 241 15.41 -4.81 -25.90
CA PHE A 241 15.70 -4.10 -24.66
C PHE A 241 16.67 -2.95 -24.88
N ILE A 242 16.21 -1.93 -25.61
CA ILE A 242 17.03 -0.75 -25.89
C ILE A 242 17.17 0.12 -24.63
N ILE A 243 18.41 0.30 -24.21
CA ILE A 243 18.77 1.14 -23.06
C ILE A 243 19.11 2.53 -23.56
N LYS A 244 18.53 3.56 -22.94
CA LYS A 244 18.83 4.96 -23.18
C LYS A 244 19.91 5.48 -22.24
N GLU A 245 19.90 5.03 -20.98
CA GLU A 245 20.81 5.48 -19.94
C GLU A 245 21.04 4.35 -18.93
N LEU A 246 22.27 4.25 -18.45
CA LEU A 246 22.63 3.47 -17.26
C LEU A 246 22.73 4.43 -16.08
N ALA A 247 21.73 4.44 -15.22
CA ALA A 247 21.62 5.34 -14.07
C ALA A 247 22.23 4.71 -12.81
N LEU A 248 22.58 5.56 -11.85
CA LEU A 248 23.03 5.17 -10.52
C LEU A 248 21.98 5.54 -9.48
N ASP A 249 21.31 4.55 -8.90
CA ASP A 249 20.33 4.72 -7.84
C ASP A 249 21.03 4.68 -6.48
N HIS A 250 20.89 5.76 -5.72
CA HIS A 250 21.44 5.81 -4.36
C HIS A 250 20.67 4.86 -3.44
N PHE A 251 21.33 3.88 -2.85
CA PHE A 251 20.73 2.78 -2.12
C PHE A 251 19.74 3.21 -1.01
N PRO A 252 20.01 4.22 -0.15
CA PRO A 252 19.08 4.63 0.90
C PRO A 252 17.71 5.13 0.41
N THR A 253 17.61 5.56 -0.85
CA THR A 253 16.35 6.06 -1.45
C THR A 253 15.82 5.13 -2.52
N MET A 254 16.58 4.11 -2.89
CA MET A 254 16.28 3.20 -3.98
C MET A 254 14.91 2.51 -3.82
N ALA A 255 14.68 1.87 -2.69
CA ALA A 255 13.46 1.09 -2.45
C ALA A 255 12.18 1.95 -2.47
N VAL A 256 12.25 3.20 -2.00
CA VAL A 256 11.13 4.16 -2.04
C VAL A 256 10.89 4.63 -3.47
N ASN A 257 11.96 4.93 -4.21
CA ASN A 257 11.87 5.35 -5.61
C ASN A 257 11.39 4.22 -6.51
N ASP A 258 11.81 2.97 -6.25
CA ASP A 258 11.36 1.79 -6.98
C ASP A 258 9.84 1.62 -6.87
N GLN A 259 9.29 1.79 -5.68
CA GLN A 259 7.85 1.71 -5.49
C GLN A 259 7.10 2.86 -6.16
N ALA A 260 7.63 4.09 -6.06
CA ALA A 260 6.99 5.27 -6.64
C ALA A 260 6.98 5.25 -8.18
N ALA A 261 8.03 4.69 -8.80
CA ALA A 261 8.20 4.62 -10.25
C ALA A 261 7.87 3.22 -10.82
N PHE A 262 7.33 2.31 -10.01
CA PHE A 262 7.04 0.91 -10.39
C PHE A 262 8.23 0.21 -11.08
N VAL A 263 9.42 0.43 -10.53
CA VAL A 263 10.66 -0.15 -11.05
C VAL A 263 10.61 -1.68 -10.94
N ARG A 264 10.88 -2.37 -12.04
CA ARG A 264 11.07 -3.84 -12.01
C ARG A 264 12.43 -4.14 -11.39
N SER A 265 12.43 -4.79 -10.23
CA SER A 265 13.63 -5.07 -9.45
C SER A 265 13.54 -6.45 -8.79
N TRP A 266 14.69 -7.05 -8.49
CA TRP A 266 14.79 -8.30 -7.71
C TRP A 266 14.95 -8.05 -6.21
N THR A 267 15.07 -6.80 -5.80
CA THR A 267 15.04 -6.38 -4.39
C THR A 267 13.62 -6.01 -3.95
N TRP A 268 13.36 -6.08 -2.65
CA TRP A 268 12.09 -5.59 -2.11
C TRP A 268 12.00 -4.07 -2.22
N SER A 269 10.83 -3.57 -2.60
CA SER A 269 10.52 -2.15 -2.59
C SER A 269 9.91 -1.73 -1.25
N ALA A 270 10.04 -0.46 -0.91
CA ALA A 270 9.33 0.12 0.24
C ALA A 270 7.80 0.13 0.00
N PRO A 271 6.98 0.25 1.05
CA PRO A 271 5.54 0.41 0.89
C PRO A 271 5.17 1.63 0.05
N PRO A 272 3.99 1.63 -0.62
CA PRO A 272 3.54 2.76 -1.43
C PRO A 272 3.49 4.06 -0.61
N PRO A 273 4.14 5.15 -1.05
CA PRO A 273 4.12 6.44 -0.34
C PRO A 273 2.70 6.97 -0.09
N ALA A 274 1.79 6.72 -1.03
CA ALA A 274 0.39 7.13 -0.93
C ALA A 274 -0.33 6.53 0.31
N ALA A 275 -0.05 5.27 0.64
CA ALA A 275 -0.64 4.61 1.81
C ALA A 275 -0.19 5.26 3.12
N ILE A 276 1.08 5.66 3.19
CA ILE A 276 1.66 6.31 4.39
C ILE A 276 1.21 7.76 4.50
N VAL A 277 1.32 8.53 3.40
CA VAL A 277 0.90 9.93 3.36
C VAL A 277 -0.60 10.06 3.59
N GLY A 278 -1.42 9.20 2.98
CA GLY A 278 -2.87 9.18 3.17
C GLY A 278 -3.28 8.96 4.63
N SER A 279 -2.68 7.98 5.29
CA SER A 279 -2.93 7.71 6.72
C SER A 279 -2.45 8.84 7.62
N ALA A 280 -1.30 9.46 7.32
CA ALA A 280 -0.77 10.59 8.08
C ALA A 280 -1.65 11.84 7.95
N VAL A 281 -2.08 12.16 6.74
CA VAL A 281 -3.02 13.28 6.49
C VAL A 281 -4.33 13.06 7.25
N MET A 282 -4.91 11.85 7.19
CA MET A 282 -6.12 11.53 7.93
C MET A 282 -5.92 11.62 9.45
N GLY A 283 -4.79 11.14 9.97
CA GLY A 283 -4.45 11.27 11.38
C GLY A 283 -4.40 12.74 11.84
N ILE A 284 -3.76 13.60 11.04
CA ILE A 284 -3.71 15.06 11.30
C ILE A 284 -5.11 15.68 11.24
N LEU A 285 -5.93 15.32 10.26
CA LEU A 285 -7.30 15.84 10.14
C LEU A 285 -8.15 15.46 11.36
N ILE A 286 -8.05 14.22 11.82
CA ILE A 286 -8.75 13.75 13.03
C ILE A 286 -8.24 14.50 14.27
N LEU A 287 -6.92 14.74 14.37
CA LEU A 287 -6.32 15.52 15.45
C LEU A 287 -6.85 16.97 15.47
N LEU A 288 -7.00 17.59 14.29
CA LEU A 288 -7.60 18.92 14.17
C LEU A 288 -9.07 18.93 14.64
N ILE A 289 -9.86 17.93 14.27
CA ILE A 289 -11.25 17.79 14.76
C ILE A 289 -11.26 17.71 16.30
N ALA A 290 -10.37 16.90 16.89
CA ALA A 290 -10.27 16.76 18.34
C ALA A 290 -9.83 18.07 19.02
N CYS A 291 -8.90 18.82 18.44
CA CYS A 291 -8.49 20.14 18.90
C CYS A 291 -9.64 21.15 18.84
N PHE A 292 -10.40 21.19 17.73
CA PHE A 292 -11.56 22.08 17.59
C PHE A 292 -12.65 21.75 18.62
N ASN A 293 -12.87 20.47 18.88
CA ASN A 293 -13.79 20.01 19.90
C ASN A 293 -13.37 20.49 21.30
N LEU A 294 -12.09 20.32 21.65
CA LEU A 294 -11.54 20.79 22.93
C LEU A 294 -11.60 22.33 23.04
N THR A 295 -11.29 23.07 21.97
CA THR A 295 -11.41 24.53 21.90
C THR A 295 -12.86 24.98 22.17
N ASN A 296 -13.84 24.38 21.48
CA ASN A 296 -15.25 24.68 21.65
C ASN A 296 -15.71 24.41 23.10
N THR A 297 -15.26 23.29 23.68
CA THR A 297 -15.55 22.92 25.05
C THR A 297 -14.89 23.89 26.06
N ALA A 298 -13.63 24.30 25.82
CA ALA A 298 -12.91 25.24 26.66
C ALA A 298 -13.59 26.60 26.68
N ILE A 299 -14.02 27.16 25.53
CA ILE A 299 -14.79 28.40 25.45
C ILE A 299 -16.07 28.29 26.26
N ALA A 300 -16.72 27.18 26.17
CA ALA A 300 -17.98 26.89 26.79
C ALA A 300 -17.88 26.82 28.33
N ILE A 301 -16.91 26.07 28.84
CA ILE A 301 -16.68 25.94 30.29
C ILE A 301 -16.22 27.29 30.89
N SER A 302 -15.36 28.00 30.16
CA SER A 302 -14.81 29.27 30.61
C SER A 302 -15.88 30.37 30.74
N SER A 303 -16.93 30.33 29.92
CA SER A 303 -18.05 31.27 30.02
C SER A 303 -18.80 31.17 31.37
N ARG A 304 -18.76 30.01 32.03
CA ARG A 304 -19.35 29.81 33.39
C ARG A 304 -18.43 30.37 34.49
N ARG A 305 -17.14 30.58 34.22
CA ARG A 305 -16.16 31.10 35.17
C ARG A 305 -15.92 32.62 35.04
N LEU A 306 -16.71 33.29 34.22
CA LEU A 306 -16.52 34.73 33.96
C LEU A 306 -16.58 35.58 35.23
N LYS A 307 -17.54 35.32 36.17
CA LYS A 307 -17.58 36.05 37.44
C LYS A 307 -16.30 35.86 38.26
N GLU A 308 -15.78 34.66 38.33
CA GLU A 308 -14.49 34.36 39.01
C GLU A 308 -13.33 35.13 38.36
N ILE A 309 -13.28 35.15 37.01
CA ILE A 309 -12.24 35.85 36.27
C ILE A 309 -12.35 37.36 36.45
N GLY A 310 -13.58 37.91 36.47
CA GLY A 310 -13.86 39.30 36.72
C GLY A 310 -13.37 39.74 38.12
N ILE A 311 -13.67 38.97 39.16
CA ILE A 311 -13.19 39.20 40.51
C ILE A 311 -11.68 39.20 40.56
N ARG A 312 -11.03 38.21 39.99
CA ARG A 312 -9.55 38.13 39.96
C ARG A 312 -8.90 39.35 39.29
N LYS A 313 -9.49 39.83 38.18
CA LYS A 313 -8.99 41.04 37.54
C LYS A 313 -9.16 42.31 38.39
N VAL A 314 -10.31 42.45 39.09
CA VAL A 314 -10.50 43.55 40.03
C VAL A 314 -9.52 43.50 41.20
N MET A 315 -9.16 42.30 41.64
CA MET A 315 -8.16 42.07 42.69
C MET A 315 -6.69 42.21 42.20
N GLY A 316 -6.46 42.70 40.95
CA GLY A 316 -5.13 43.00 40.42
C GLY A 316 -4.49 41.85 39.60
N GLY A 317 -5.23 40.82 39.25
CA GLY A 317 -4.77 39.73 38.38
C GLY A 317 -4.39 40.20 36.99
N LEU A 318 -3.13 39.90 36.56
CA LEU A 318 -2.63 40.30 35.23
C LEU A 318 -3.25 39.43 34.10
N ARG A 319 -3.49 40.05 32.96
CA ARG A 319 -4.00 39.36 31.76
C ARG A 319 -3.09 38.18 31.36
N LYS A 320 -1.75 38.35 31.43
CA LYS A 320 -0.76 37.33 31.10
C LYS A 320 -0.89 36.10 32.01
N GLN A 321 -1.17 36.29 33.29
CA GLN A 321 -1.36 35.19 34.25
C GLN A 321 -2.59 34.33 33.88
N LEU A 322 -3.69 34.96 33.48
CA LEU A 322 -4.89 34.26 33.03
C LEU A 322 -4.64 33.47 31.74
N ILE A 323 -3.93 34.06 30.77
CA ILE A 323 -3.56 33.37 29.53
C ILE A 323 -2.73 32.12 29.82
N VAL A 324 -1.66 32.25 30.61
CA VAL A 324 -0.79 31.12 30.99
C VAL A 324 -1.57 30.05 31.75
N GLN A 325 -2.47 30.44 32.64
CA GLN A 325 -3.30 29.49 33.38
C GLN A 325 -4.23 28.71 32.45
N PHE A 326 -4.93 29.37 31.50
CA PHE A 326 -5.83 28.68 30.58
C PHE A 326 -5.10 27.76 29.62
N ILE A 327 -3.96 28.19 29.07
CA ILE A 327 -3.11 27.34 28.23
C ILE A 327 -2.60 26.16 29.05
N GLY A 328 -2.12 26.39 30.28
CA GLY A 328 -1.64 25.33 31.16
C GLY A 328 -2.72 24.31 31.53
N GLU A 329 -3.96 24.76 31.84
CA GLU A 329 -5.09 23.87 32.08
C GLU A 329 -5.43 23.01 30.86
N THR A 330 -5.36 23.59 29.63
CA THR A 330 -5.61 22.85 28.39
C THR A 330 -4.49 21.89 28.06
N THR A 331 -3.23 22.32 28.21
CA THR A 331 -2.06 21.46 28.00
C THR A 331 -2.05 20.27 28.96
N LEU A 332 -2.50 20.45 30.22
CA LEU A 332 -2.64 19.34 31.16
C LEU A 332 -3.70 18.31 30.70
N ILE A 333 -4.81 18.77 30.12
CA ILE A 333 -5.81 17.88 29.52
C ILE A 333 -5.20 17.10 28.34
N CYS A 334 -4.46 17.80 27.47
CA CYS A 334 -3.76 17.18 26.35
C CYS A 334 -2.68 16.18 26.83
N PHE A 335 -2.00 16.47 27.94
CA PHE A 335 -1.02 15.55 28.53
C PHE A 335 -1.67 14.21 28.95
N PHE A 336 -2.82 14.26 29.63
CA PHE A 336 -3.56 13.03 29.96
C PHE A 336 -4.07 12.32 28.70
N ALA A 337 -4.44 13.08 27.65
CA ALA A 337 -4.82 12.49 26.36
C ALA A 337 -3.61 11.82 25.67
N VAL A 338 -2.40 12.38 25.78
CA VAL A 338 -1.16 11.76 25.29
C VAL A 338 -0.90 10.43 25.99
N LEU A 339 -0.98 10.38 27.33
CA LEU A 339 -0.78 9.13 28.07
C LEU A 339 -1.80 8.04 27.67
N LEU A 340 -3.06 8.41 27.54
CA LEU A 340 -4.10 7.47 27.10
C LEU A 340 -3.92 7.12 25.61
N GLY A 341 -3.45 8.07 24.79
CA GLY A 341 -3.14 7.90 23.37
C GLY A 341 -2.02 6.91 23.13
N LEU A 342 -1.01 6.85 24.00
CA LEU A 342 0.04 5.82 23.94
C LEU A 342 -0.54 4.41 24.16
N VAL A 343 -1.48 4.27 25.10
CA VAL A 343 -2.15 2.98 25.33
C VAL A 343 -3.00 2.59 24.12
N PHE A 344 -3.78 3.52 23.55
CA PHE A 344 -4.57 3.25 22.34
C PHE A 344 -3.69 3.02 21.12
N GLY A 345 -2.54 3.70 21.07
CA GLY A 345 -1.53 3.52 20.02
C GLY A 345 -1.05 2.08 19.91
N GLU A 346 -0.83 1.40 21.04
CA GLU A 346 -0.45 -0.02 21.07
C GLU A 346 -1.53 -0.90 20.40
N PHE A 347 -2.80 -0.72 20.80
CA PHE A 347 -3.90 -1.47 20.21
C PHE A 347 -4.10 -1.17 18.72
N LEU A 348 -3.96 0.09 18.30
CA LEU A 348 -4.11 0.45 16.88
C LEU A 348 -2.94 -0.04 16.05
N THR A 349 -1.73 -0.09 16.59
CA THR A 349 -0.55 -0.64 15.93
C THR A 349 -0.71 -2.14 15.71
N GLU A 350 -1.24 -2.89 16.67
CA GLU A 350 -1.52 -4.32 16.47
C GLU A 350 -2.63 -4.52 15.41
N GLY A 351 -3.65 -3.67 15.40
CA GLY A 351 -4.64 -3.63 14.32
C GLY A 351 -4.01 -3.36 12.95
N TRP A 352 -3.06 -2.43 12.87
CA TRP A 352 -2.27 -2.16 11.66
C TRP A 352 -1.49 -3.38 11.21
N ASN A 353 -0.74 -4.02 12.12
CA ASN A 353 0.08 -5.19 11.85
C ASN A 353 -0.75 -6.40 11.36
N THR A 354 -2.00 -6.51 11.82
CA THR A 354 -2.94 -7.54 11.35
C THR A 354 -3.41 -7.26 9.92
N MET A 355 -3.62 -5.99 9.56
CA MET A 355 -4.03 -5.60 8.21
C MET A 355 -2.86 -5.66 7.22
N TRP A 356 -1.65 -5.30 7.66
CA TRP A 356 -0.46 -5.18 6.83
C TRP A 356 0.69 -6.05 7.36
N PRO A 357 0.60 -7.39 7.25
CA PRO A 357 1.60 -8.30 7.82
C PRO A 357 2.99 -8.17 7.19
N TYR A 358 3.06 -7.63 5.96
CA TYR A 358 4.30 -7.33 5.24
C TYR A 358 4.93 -5.96 5.59
N MET A 359 4.24 -5.15 6.40
CA MET A 359 4.71 -3.85 6.88
C MET A 359 4.43 -3.75 8.39
N ARG A 360 5.03 -4.65 9.16
CA ARG A 360 4.86 -4.64 10.61
C ARG A 360 5.66 -3.49 11.22
N VAL A 361 4.99 -2.67 11.99
CA VAL A 361 5.59 -1.61 12.78
C VAL A 361 5.68 -2.04 14.24
N THR A 362 6.82 -1.80 14.87
CA THR A 362 7.05 -2.11 16.28
C THR A 362 7.27 -0.80 17.02
N PRO A 363 6.37 -0.41 17.94
CA PRO A 363 6.53 0.82 18.67
C PRO A 363 7.70 0.75 19.67
N HIS A 364 8.68 1.61 19.51
CA HIS A 364 9.80 1.82 20.40
C HIS A 364 9.64 3.18 21.08
N TYR A 365 8.80 3.25 22.15
CA TYR A 365 8.39 4.52 22.74
C TYR A 365 9.51 5.23 23.50
N LEU A 366 10.29 4.52 24.30
CA LEU A 366 11.29 5.11 25.17
C LEU A 366 12.69 5.16 24.55
N ASP A 367 13.00 4.22 23.69
CA ASP A 367 14.31 4.09 23.06
C ASP A 367 14.43 4.88 21.75
N ASN A 368 13.36 5.62 21.38
CA ASN A 368 13.29 6.42 20.16
C ASN A 368 13.23 7.92 20.47
N PRO A 369 14.37 8.64 20.47
CA PRO A 369 14.40 10.08 20.79
C PRO A 369 13.57 10.92 19.80
N GLN A 370 13.48 10.50 18.53
CA GLN A 370 12.70 11.21 17.50
C GLN A 370 11.20 11.10 17.78
N PHE A 371 10.73 9.93 18.21
CA PHE A 371 9.37 9.74 18.66
C PHE A 371 9.04 10.59 19.91
N LEU A 372 9.94 10.67 20.88
CA LEU A 372 9.75 11.52 22.07
C LEU A 372 9.63 13.00 21.69
N ILE A 373 10.45 13.48 20.74
CA ILE A 373 10.34 14.84 20.19
C ILE A 373 8.99 15.02 19.49
N PHE A 374 8.58 14.06 18.66
CA PHE A 374 7.28 14.10 17.97
C PHE A 374 6.12 14.20 18.97
N MET A 375 6.13 13.41 20.05
CA MET A 375 5.10 13.46 21.09
C MET A 375 5.10 14.78 21.86
N ALA A 376 6.28 15.34 22.13
CA ALA A 376 6.40 16.66 22.75
C ALA A 376 5.83 17.77 21.81
N VAL A 377 6.12 17.69 20.52
CA VAL A 377 5.55 18.60 19.50
C VAL A 377 4.02 18.47 19.44
N ILE A 378 3.48 17.25 19.40
CA ILE A 378 2.02 17.03 19.45
C ILE A 378 1.41 17.63 20.71
N LEU A 379 2.01 17.42 21.89
CA LEU A 379 1.51 17.96 23.14
C LEU A 379 1.47 19.50 23.12
N ILE A 380 2.57 20.13 22.69
CA ILE A 380 2.66 21.60 22.60
C ILE A 380 1.67 22.14 21.56
N PHE A 381 1.64 21.53 20.37
CA PHE A 381 0.76 21.92 19.27
C PHE A 381 -0.71 21.84 19.69
N THR A 382 -1.16 20.71 20.24
CA THR A 382 -2.54 20.51 20.66
C THR A 382 -2.92 21.41 21.84
N GLY A 383 -2.04 21.58 22.81
CA GLY A 383 -2.23 22.46 23.96
C GLY A 383 -2.37 23.93 23.54
N LEU A 384 -1.52 24.39 22.61
CA LEU A 384 -1.59 25.74 22.06
C LEU A 384 -2.81 25.92 21.16
N LEU A 385 -3.05 25.03 20.20
CA LEU A 385 -4.16 25.14 19.26
C LEU A 385 -5.51 25.16 19.98
N ALA A 386 -5.69 24.27 20.94
CA ALA A 386 -6.95 24.20 21.69
C ALA A 386 -7.07 25.27 22.79
N GLY A 387 -5.95 25.70 23.37
CA GLY A 387 -5.94 26.60 24.53
C GLY A 387 -5.80 28.09 24.20
N ALA A 388 -5.11 28.45 23.11
CA ALA A 388 -4.75 29.84 22.82
C ALA A 388 -5.99 30.72 22.59
N TYR A 389 -6.90 30.33 21.71
CA TYR A 389 -8.06 31.15 21.43
C TYR A 389 -8.96 31.40 22.65
N PRO A 390 -9.37 30.37 23.44
CA PRO A 390 -10.08 30.58 24.69
C PRO A 390 -9.34 31.51 25.67
N ALA A 391 -8.03 31.33 25.81
CA ALA A 391 -7.22 32.12 26.73
C ALA A 391 -7.18 33.61 26.32
N PHE A 392 -6.91 33.92 25.04
CA PHE A 392 -6.91 35.31 24.56
C PHE A 392 -8.30 35.95 24.57
N TYR A 393 -9.33 35.22 24.15
CA TYR A 393 -10.70 35.68 24.07
C TYR A 393 -11.22 36.08 25.46
N ILE A 394 -11.08 35.19 26.42
CA ILE A 394 -11.63 35.39 27.79
C ILE A 394 -10.83 36.44 28.56
N SER A 395 -9.48 36.44 28.40
CA SER A 395 -8.64 37.43 29.05
C SER A 395 -8.86 38.86 28.57
N ASN A 396 -9.58 39.07 27.45
CA ASN A 396 -9.86 40.42 26.89
C ASN A 396 -11.10 41.10 27.48
N PHE A 397 -11.97 40.40 28.21
CA PHE A 397 -13.18 40.98 28.78
C PHE A 397 -12.89 42.00 29.92
N GLU A 398 -13.61 43.11 29.92
CA GLU A 398 -13.53 44.12 30.96
C GLU A 398 -14.24 43.67 32.24
N PRO A 399 -13.61 43.84 33.45
CA PRO A 399 -14.17 43.40 34.71
C PRO A 399 -15.54 44.02 35.05
N ILE A 400 -15.73 45.32 34.74
CA ILE A 400 -16.94 46.07 35.00
C ILE A 400 -18.12 45.50 34.21
N SER A 401 -17.91 45.18 32.95
CA SER A 401 -18.90 44.57 32.04
C SER A 401 -19.35 43.18 32.51
N ILE A 402 -18.42 42.41 33.10
CA ILE A 402 -18.66 41.08 33.67
C ILE A 402 -19.52 41.20 34.93
N LEU A 403 -19.12 42.06 35.88
CA LEU A 403 -19.79 42.18 37.19
C LEU A 403 -21.15 42.83 37.11
N LYS A 404 -21.40 43.79 36.17
CA LYS A 404 -22.69 44.42 35.92
C LYS A 404 -23.69 43.56 35.16
N GLY A 405 -23.30 42.32 34.77
CA GLY A 405 -24.17 41.42 34.00
C GLY A 405 -24.57 41.93 32.60
N LYS A 406 -23.89 43.01 32.11
CA LYS A 406 -24.19 43.63 30.80
C LYS A 406 -23.67 42.83 29.62
N LEU A 407 -22.82 41.79 29.84
CA LEU A 407 -22.38 40.89 28.79
C LEU A 407 -23.55 39.97 28.37
N LYS A 408 -24.30 40.40 27.37
CA LYS A 408 -25.24 39.54 26.66
C LYS A 408 -24.41 38.61 25.77
N PHE A 409 -24.08 37.42 26.26
CA PHE A 409 -23.64 36.34 25.42
C PHE A 409 -24.82 35.82 24.59
N GLY A 410 -25.19 36.60 23.57
CA GLY A 410 -26.23 36.18 22.62
C GLY A 410 -25.65 35.26 21.57
N GLY A 411 -26.14 34.03 21.49
CA GLY A 411 -25.81 33.09 20.43
C GLY A 411 -24.45 32.38 20.55
N THR A 412 -24.19 31.45 19.66
CA THR A 412 -22.85 30.86 19.42
C THR A 412 -21.92 31.93 18.84
N ASN A 413 -20.71 32.06 19.38
CA ASN A 413 -19.69 32.99 18.87
C ASN A 413 -19.40 32.65 17.40
N TYR A 414 -19.17 33.65 16.55
CA TYR A 414 -18.83 33.46 15.13
C TYR A 414 -17.66 32.48 14.92
N PHE A 415 -16.62 32.60 15.74
CA PHE A 415 -15.49 31.70 15.70
C PHE A 415 -15.86 30.22 15.99
N THR A 416 -16.71 29.98 16.99
CA THR A 416 -17.23 28.66 17.33
C THR A 416 -18.03 28.04 16.17
N ARG A 417 -18.77 28.86 15.41
CA ARG A 417 -19.49 28.42 14.20
C ARG A 417 -18.53 28.01 13.09
N ILE A 418 -17.47 28.78 12.89
CA ILE A 418 -16.42 28.44 11.90
C ILE A 418 -15.75 27.12 12.26
N LEU A 419 -15.32 26.96 13.53
CA LEU A 419 -14.68 25.70 13.98
C LEU A 419 -15.61 24.50 13.80
N LEU A 420 -16.89 24.66 14.10
CA LEU A 420 -17.90 23.62 13.89
C LEU A 420 -18.05 23.29 12.39
N GLY A 421 -18.11 24.32 11.54
CA GLY A 421 -18.20 24.14 10.09
C GLY A 421 -16.97 23.41 9.53
N LEU A 422 -15.77 23.81 9.95
CA LEU A 422 -14.53 23.13 9.56
C LEU A 422 -14.50 21.68 10.06
N GLN A 423 -14.92 21.43 11.30
CA GLN A 423 -15.01 20.10 11.88
C GLN A 423 -15.92 19.17 11.06
N PHE A 424 -17.11 19.66 10.66
CA PHE A 424 -18.02 18.89 9.81
C PHE A 424 -17.52 18.73 8.39
N ALA A 425 -16.84 19.73 7.82
CA ALA A 425 -16.23 19.60 6.50
C ALA A 425 -15.14 18.51 6.49
N ILE A 426 -14.26 18.51 7.49
CA ILE A 426 -13.23 17.47 7.64
C ILE A 426 -13.85 16.09 7.89
N SER A 427 -14.90 16.01 8.72
CA SER A 427 -15.60 14.73 8.93
C SER A 427 -16.26 14.23 7.64
N LEU A 428 -16.78 15.11 6.82
CA LEU A 428 -17.36 14.73 5.53
C LEU A 428 -16.29 14.16 4.61
N ILE A 429 -15.07 14.73 4.58
CA ILE A 429 -13.95 14.18 3.82
C ILE A 429 -13.69 12.74 4.24
N ALA A 430 -13.61 12.47 5.54
CA ALA A 430 -13.37 11.12 6.05
C ALA A 430 -14.49 10.12 5.69
N ILE A 431 -15.76 10.55 5.76
CA ILE A 431 -16.91 9.71 5.41
C ILE A 431 -16.96 9.46 3.90
N VAL A 432 -16.73 10.49 3.08
CA VAL A 432 -16.68 10.35 1.61
C VAL A 432 -15.57 9.39 1.21
N SER A 433 -14.36 9.53 1.80
CA SER A 433 -13.25 8.60 1.55
C SER A 433 -13.65 7.16 1.87
N ALA A 434 -14.22 6.91 3.06
CA ALA A 434 -14.64 5.56 3.47
C ALA A 434 -15.66 4.94 2.50
N ILE A 435 -16.67 5.71 2.07
CA ILE A 435 -17.71 5.22 1.15
C ILE A 435 -17.14 5.04 -0.25
N ALA A 436 -16.29 5.95 -0.73
CA ALA A 436 -15.68 5.86 -2.04
C ALA A 436 -14.78 4.62 -2.15
N PHE A 437 -13.93 4.36 -1.14
CA PHE A 437 -13.11 3.13 -1.11
C PHE A 437 -13.96 1.87 -1.03
N LEU A 438 -15.06 1.87 -0.27
CA LEU A 438 -15.99 0.74 -0.22
C LEU A 438 -16.64 0.48 -1.59
N GLN A 439 -17.09 1.53 -2.27
CA GLN A 439 -17.70 1.42 -3.59
C GLN A 439 -16.67 0.96 -4.63
N ASN A 440 -15.43 1.47 -4.56
CA ASN A 440 -14.35 1.05 -5.43
C ASN A 440 -13.98 -0.43 -5.21
N ALA A 441 -13.86 -0.88 -3.97
CA ALA A 441 -13.57 -2.29 -3.66
C ALA A 441 -14.65 -3.23 -4.23
N ASN A 442 -15.91 -2.87 -4.09
CA ASN A 442 -17.01 -3.65 -4.67
C ASN A 442 -16.98 -3.62 -6.21
N TYR A 443 -16.71 -2.45 -6.81
CA TYR A 443 -16.57 -2.31 -8.26
C TYR A 443 -15.44 -3.19 -8.80
N GLN A 444 -14.27 -3.18 -8.18
CA GLN A 444 -13.13 -3.98 -8.62
C GLN A 444 -13.37 -5.48 -8.46
N LYS A 445 -14.07 -5.89 -7.42
CA LYS A 445 -14.42 -7.30 -7.17
C LYS A 445 -15.38 -7.88 -8.23
N GLU A 446 -16.27 -7.04 -8.78
CA GLU A 446 -17.26 -7.41 -9.79
C GLU A 446 -16.79 -7.13 -11.22
N TYR A 447 -15.60 -6.52 -11.38
CA TYR A 447 -15.08 -6.11 -12.67
C TYR A 447 -14.72 -7.34 -13.52
N ASP A 448 -15.13 -7.33 -14.79
CA ASP A 448 -14.78 -8.37 -15.75
C ASP A 448 -13.36 -8.18 -16.27
N LEU A 449 -12.43 -8.96 -15.74
CA LEU A 449 -11.01 -8.94 -16.13
C LEU A 449 -10.77 -9.48 -17.57
N GLY A 450 -11.79 -10.05 -18.21
CA GLY A 450 -11.71 -10.61 -19.56
C GLY A 450 -11.28 -12.09 -19.60
N PHE A 451 -11.15 -12.75 -18.45
CA PHE A 451 -10.79 -14.18 -18.33
C PHE A 451 -11.38 -14.81 -17.05
N ASP A 452 -11.38 -16.15 -16.99
CA ASP A 452 -11.90 -16.91 -15.83
C ASP A 452 -10.81 -17.19 -14.79
N ALA A 453 -10.62 -16.26 -13.84
CA ALA A 453 -9.72 -16.50 -12.71
C ALA A 453 -10.25 -17.54 -11.72
N LYS A 454 -11.57 -17.59 -11.49
CA LYS A 454 -12.19 -18.40 -10.45
C LYS A 454 -12.27 -19.89 -10.78
N GLY A 455 -12.32 -20.19 -12.09
CA GLY A 455 -12.40 -21.57 -12.60
C GLY A 455 -11.04 -22.22 -12.85
N SER A 456 -9.92 -21.51 -12.70
CA SER A 456 -8.62 -21.95 -13.22
C SER A 456 -7.60 -22.28 -12.13
N VAL A 457 -6.87 -23.39 -12.34
CA VAL A 457 -5.68 -23.80 -11.58
C VAL A 457 -4.50 -23.88 -12.53
N ILE A 458 -3.36 -23.35 -12.11
CA ILE A 458 -2.10 -23.35 -12.88
C ILE A 458 -1.08 -24.17 -12.10
N ALA A 459 -0.26 -24.98 -12.80
CA ALA A 459 0.92 -25.64 -12.23
C ALA A 459 2.09 -25.56 -13.21
N TRP A 460 3.31 -25.36 -12.68
CA TRP A 460 4.51 -25.18 -13.48
C TRP A 460 5.23 -26.51 -13.74
N LEU A 461 5.76 -26.65 -14.95
CA LEU A 461 6.40 -27.87 -15.46
C LEU A 461 7.71 -27.48 -16.17
N ASP A 462 8.68 -28.39 -16.21
CA ASP A 462 10.01 -28.08 -16.74
C ASP A 462 10.26 -28.67 -18.13
N SER A 463 9.41 -29.62 -18.59
CA SER A 463 9.57 -30.26 -19.89
C SER A 463 8.25 -30.71 -20.51
N LYS A 464 8.31 -31.03 -21.81
CA LYS A 464 7.20 -31.63 -22.56
C LYS A 464 6.77 -32.97 -21.95
N GLU A 465 7.71 -33.81 -21.58
CA GLU A 465 7.46 -35.15 -21.03
C GLU A 465 6.72 -35.06 -19.69
N GLU A 466 7.08 -34.10 -18.86
CA GLU A 466 6.37 -33.79 -17.62
C GLU A 466 4.95 -33.29 -17.90
N PHE A 467 4.80 -32.39 -18.85
CA PHE A 467 3.50 -31.89 -19.26
C PHE A 467 2.58 -33.02 -19.72
N GLU A 468 3.04 -33.86 -20.64
CA GLU A 468 2.24 -34.98 -21.16
C GLU A 468 1.90 -35.99 -20.06
N THR A 469 2.84 -36.37 -19.22
CA THR A 469 2.64 -37.32 -18.12
C THR A 469 1.62 -36.77 -17.10
N TYR A 470 1.81 -35.52 -16.69
CA TYR A 470 0.91 -34.89 -15.72
C TYR A 470 -0.47 -34.69 -16.30
N ARG A 471 -0.60 -34.13 -17.52
CA ARG A 471 -1.88 -33.96 -18.22
C ARG A 471 -2.66 -35.29 -18.31
N ASN A 472 -1.98 -36.36 -18.69
CA ASN A 472 -2.61 -37.67 -18.84
C ASN A 472 -3.12 -38.21 -17.50
N SER A 473 -2.41 -37.98 -16.40
CA SER A 473 -2.84 -38.37 -15.04
C SER A 473 -4.08 -37.61 -14.57
N LEU A 474 -4.28 -36.37 -15.06
CA LEU A 474 -5.41 -35.52 -14.68
C LEU A 474 -6.70 -35.84 -15.46
N GLN A 475 -6.61 -36.47 -16.65
CA GLN A 475 -7.75 -36.79 -17.51
C GLN A 475 -8.84 -37.64 -16.84
N SER A 476 -8.48 -38.39 -15.79
CA SER A 476 -9.40 -39.24 -15.07
C SER A 476 -10.40 -38.48 -14.19
N ASN A 477 -10.18 -37.18 -13.96
CA ASN A 477 -11.06 -36.38 -13.10
C ASN A 477 -12.22 -35.78 -13.90
N PRO A 478 -13.48 -36.19 -13.66
CA PRO A 478 -14.65 -35.74 -14.42
C PRO A 478 -15.02 -34.26 -14.11
N GLN A 479 -14.40 -33.63 -13.13
CA GLN A 479 -14.66 -32.22 -12.81
C GLN A 479 -13.88 -31.26 -13.72
N ILE A 480 -12.88 -31.75 -14.46
CA ILE A 480 -12.10 -30.97 -15.40
C ILE A 480 -12.94 -30.70 -16.66
N ILE A 481 -13.10 -29.43 -16.99
CA ILE A 481 -13.80 -28.98 -18.19
C ILE A 481 -12.84 -28.91 -19.37
N SER A 482 -11.66 -28.35 -19.17
CA SER A 482 -10.63 -28.24 -20.20
C SER A 482 -9.24 -28.08 -19.58
N MET A 483 -8.21 -28.40 -20.37
CA MET A 483 -6.81 -28.23 -20.01
C MET A 483 -6.05 -27.64 -21.19
N ALA A 484 -5.08 -26.77 -20.91
CA ALA A 484 -4.21 -26.18 -21.93
C ALA A 484 -2.77 -26.10 -21.40
N GLY A 485 -1.80 -26.18 -22.32
CA GLY A 485 -0.41 -25.87 -22.02
C GLY A 485 -0.09 -24.42 -22.39
N ALA A 486 0.89 -23.84 -21.71
CA ALA A 486 1.43 -22.53 -22.06
C ALA A 486 2.89 -22.39 -21.60
N ALA A 487 3.64 -21.49 -22.21
CA ALA A 487 4.95 -21.08 -21.70
C ALA A 487 4.81 -19.80 -20.85
N SER A 488 3.86 -18.97 -21.17
CA SER A 488 3.52 -17.76 -20.43
C SER A 488 2.00 -17.56 -20.46
N GLY A 489 1.46 -16.87 -19.50
CA GLY A 489 0.02 -16.71 -19.41
C GLY A 489 -0.41 -15.49 -18.61
N ILE A 490 -1.70 -15.37 -18.40
CA ILE A 490 -2.29 -14.30 -17.60
C ILE A 490 -1.81 -14.46 -16.15
N PHE A 491 -1.33 -13.38 -15.52
CA PHE A 491 -0.68 -13.34 -14.21
C PHE A 491 0.62 -14.17 -14.11
N SER A 492 1.19 -14.63 -15.22
CA SER A 492 2.40 -15.44 -15.19
C SER A 492 3.31 -15.15 -16.37
N ASN A 493 4.62 -15.01 -16.12
CA ASN A 493 5.74 -14.96 -17.09
C ASN A 493 5.44 -14.31 -18.46
N ARG A 494 4.67 -13.25 -18.49
CA ARG A 494 4.46 -12.50 -19.73
C ARG A 494 5.72 -11.73 -20.11
N VAL A 495 5.94 -11.59 -21.37
CA VAL A 495 7.01 -10.78 -21.93
C VAL A 495 6.35 -9.51 -22.52
N ASN A 496 6.96 -8.36 -22.28
CA ASN A 496 6.54 -7.10 -22.87
C ASN A 496 7.61 -6.69 -23.88
N GLU A 497 7.27 -6.71 -25.15
CA GLU A 497 8.18 -6.45 -26.26
C GLU A 497 7.54 -5.57 -27.34
N PRO A 498 8.34 -4.78 -28.07
CA PRO A 498 7.85 -3.98 -29.18
C PRO A 498 7.48 -4.84 -30.38
N VAL A 499 6.39 -4.48 -31.04
CA VAL A 499 5.98 -5.00 -32.35
C VAL A 499 5.73 -3.86 -33.32
N LYS A 500 6.07 -4.05 -34.59
CA LYS A 500 6.01 -3.02 -35.64
C LYS A 500 4.96 -3.35 -36.68
N HIS A 501 4.21 -2.34 -37.10
CA HIS A 501 3.39 -2.38 -38.30
C HIS A 501 3.63 -1.12 -39.12
N GLU A 502 4.16 -1.27 -40.33
CA GLU A 502 4.65 -0.17 -41.14
C GLU A 502 5.65 0.73 -40.38
N SER A 503 5.31 2.00 -40.16
CA SER A 503 6.14 2.96 -39.39
C SER A 503 5.77 3.07 -37.93
N LYS A 504 4.73 2.35 -37.49
CA LYS A 504 4.24 2.41 -36.12
C LYS A 504 4.76 1.23 -35.31
N GLU A 505 5.29 1.52 -34.13
CA GLU A 505 5.77 0.55 -33.17
C GLU A 505 4.98 0.67 -31.86
N VAL A 506 4.61 -0.47 -31.26
CA VAL A 506 3.78 -0.55 -30.05
C VAL A 506 4.37 -1.63 -29.15
N GLU A 507 4.61 -1.33 -27.87
CA GLU A 507 4.91 -2.35 -26.86
C GLU A 507 3.65 -3.14 -26.53
N VAL A 508 3.76 -4.46 -26.53
CA VAL A 508 2.65 -5.36 -26.28
C VAL A 508 3.03 -6.43 -25.26
N ASP A 509 2.08 -6.80 -24.43
CA ASP A 509 2.20 -8.01 -23.63
C ASP A 509 2.09 -9.22 -24.53
N ILE A 510 3.04 -10.14 -24.45
CA ILE A 510 3.07 -11.37 -25.23
C ILE A 510 2.83 -12.55 -24.31
N ILE A 511 1.87 -13.39 -24.64
CA ILE A 511 1.66 -14.68 -24.01
C ILE A 511 1.75 -15.79 -25.05
N ASP A 512 2.49 -16.86 -24.69
CA ASP A 512 2.75 -18.02 -25.53
C ASP A 512 1.90 -19.20 -25.05
N VAL A 513 0.93 -19.61 -25.84
CA VAL A 513 -0.12 -20.54 -25.43
C VAL A 513 -0.24 -21.73 -26.39
N GLY A 514 -0.76 -22.84 -25.88
CA GLY A 514 -1.03 -24.04 -26.65
C GLY A 514 -2.51 -24.24 -26.97
N ASP A 515 -2.82 -25.46 -27.38
CA ASP A 515 -4.17 -25.86 -27.76
C ASP A 515 -5.19 -25.59 -26.67
N HIS A 516 -6.37 -25.11 -27.10
CA HIS A 516 -7.54 -24.86 -26.25
C HIS A 516 -7.35 -23.80 -25.16
N TYR A 517 -6.28 -22.99 -25.17
CA TYR A 517 -6.01 -22.01 -24.12
C TYR A 517 -7.12 -20.95 -24.03
N LEU A 518 -7.59 -20.40 -25.18
CA LEU A 518 -8.67 -19.41 -25.18
C LEU A 518 -9.92 -19.98 -24.49
N LYS A 519 -10.28 -21.21 -24.82
CA LYS A 519 -11.43 -21.90 -24.20
C LYS A 519 -11.18 -22.16 -22.71
N THR A 520 -9.98 -22.60 -22.31
CA THR A 520 -9.63 -22.94 -20.94
C THR A 520 -9.64 -21.71 -20.03
N MET A 521 -9.17 -20.57 -20.54
CA MET A 521 -9.19 -19.29 -19.83
C MET A 521 -10.46 -18.49 -20.04
N ASN A 522 -11.42 -19.02 -20.84
CA ASN A 522 -12.66 -18.34 -21.20
C ASN A 522 -12.44 -16.95 -21.85
N LEU A 523 -11.41 -16.85 -22.71
CA LEU A 523 -11.16 -15.63 -23.47
C LEU A 523 -12.20 -15.49 -24.58
N THR A 524 -12.88 -14.34 -24.61
CA THR A 524 -13.93 -14.11 -25.60
C THR A 524 -13.34 -13.69 -26.95
N LEU A 525 -13.46 -14.54 -27.96
CA LEU A 525 -13.11 -14.22 -29.35
C LEU A 525 -14.21 -13.33 -29.93
N LEU A 526 -13.86 -12.17 -30.46
CA LEU A 526 -14.78 -11.18 -31.05
C LEU A 526 -14.84 -11.29 -32.55
N GLU A 527 -13.68 -11.49 -33.19
CA GLU A 527 -13.55 -11.60 -34.63
C GLU A 527 -12.53 -12.68 -35.00
N GLY A 528 -12.69 -13.29 -36.17
CA GLY A 528 -11.74 -14.25 -36.72
C GLY A 528 -11.91 -15.64 -36.14
N ARG A 529 -10.80 -16.34 -35.91
CA ARG A 529 -10.76 -17.74 -35.45
C ARG A 529 -9.73 -17.98 -34.37
N ASP A 530 -9.91 -19.05 -33.62
CA ASP A 530 -8.90 -19.62 -32.71
C ASP A 530 -7.79 -20.33 -33.54
N PHE A 531 -6.68 -20.64 -32.89
CA PHE A 531 -5.61 -21.42 -33.49
C PHE A 531 -6.07 -22.82 -33.88
N VAL A 532 -5.57 -23.31 -35.00
CA VAL A 532 -5.82 -24.67 -35.43
C VAL A 532 -4.85 -25.61 -34.76
N GLN A 533 -5.37 -26.63 -34.12
CA GLN A 533 -4.58 -27.60 -33.39
C GLN A 533 -3.49 -28.21 -34.28
N ASP A 534 -2.27 -28.29 -33.77
CA ASP A 534 -1.06 -28.82 -34.41
C ASP A 534 -0.69 -28.12 -35.74
N SER A 535 -1.25 -26.95 -36.05
CA SER A 535 -0.92 -26.20 -37.27
C SER A 535 0.46 -25.58 -37.20
N GLU A 536 1.39 -26.03 -38.00
CA GLU A 536 2.72 -25.46 -38.15
C GLU A 536 2.73 -24.01 -38.67
N THR A 537 1.73 -23.65 -39.46
CA THR A 537 1.54 -22.27 -39.94
C THR A 537 1.13 -21.36 -38.78
N ASP A 538 0.18 -21.81 -37.94
CA ASP A 538 -0.25 -21.02 -36.77
C ASP A 538 0.88 -20.87 -35.76
N LYS A 539 1.72 -21.88 -35.53
CA LYS A 539 2.89 -21.80 -34.66
C LYS A 539 3.94 -20.77 -35.13
N ARG A 540 4.05 -20.55 -36.45
CA ARG A 540 5.10 -19.69 -37.00
C ARG A 540 4.63 -18.29 -37.35
N GLU A 541 3.38 -18.13 -37.80
CA GLU A 541 2.95 -16.93 -38.51
C GLU A 541 1.64 -16.33 -37.98
N SER A 542 0.87 -17.05 -37.13
CA SER A 542 -0.44 -16.55 -36.66
C SER A 542 -0.38 -15.98 -35.24
N ILE A 543 -1.12 -14.88 -35.07
CA ILE A 543 -1.36 -14.28 -33.76
C ILE A 543 -2.83 -13.96 -33.55
N ILE A 544 -3.23 -13.98 -32.28
CA ILE A 544 -4.50 -13.42 -31.81
C ILE A 544 -4.17 -12.19 -30.98
N ILE A 545 -4.91 -11.10 -31.16
CA ILE A 545 -4.63 -9.82 -30.49
C ILE A 545 -5.82 -9.35 -29.67
N SER A 546 -5.59 -8.47 -28.70
CA SER A 546 -6.67 -7.77 -27.97
C SER A 546 -7.25 -6.61 -28.78
N GLN A 547 -8.47 -6.16 -28.43
CA GLN A 547 -9.08 -4.96 -29.01
C GLN A 547 -8.18 -3.73 -28.81
N LYS A 548 -7.55 -3.62 -27.63
CA LYS A 548 -6.62 -2.53 -27.31
C LYS A 548 -5.48 -2.46 -28.32
N MET A 549 -4.87 -3.60 -28.67
CA MET A 549 -3.79 -3.64 -29.65
C MET A 549 -4.28 -3.17 -31.04
N ALA A 550 -5.45 -3.64 -31.48
CA ALA A 550 -6.04 -3.18 -32.74
C ALA A 550 -6.29 -1.67 -32.74
N THR A 551 -6.81 -1.14 -31.64
CA THR A 551 -7.07 0.30 -31.45
C THR A 551 -5.76 1.11 -31.47
N MET A 552 -4.71 0.64 -30.81
CA MET A 552 -3.42 1.33 -30.78
C MET A 552 -2.79 1.41 -32.16
N PHE A 553 -2.93 0.38 -33.00
CA PHE A 553 -2.49 0.46 -34.38
C PHE A 553 -3.45 1.25 -35.28
N GLY A 554 -4.66 1.58 -34.84
CA GLY A 554 -5.68 2.31 -35.61
C GLY A 554 -6.39 1.43 -36.64
N TRP A 555 -6.50 0.11 -36.43
CA TRP A 555 -7.11 -0.82 -37.35
C TRP A 555 -8.61 -0.93 -37.13
N GLU A 556 -9.39 -0.56 -38.17
CA GLU A 556 -10.83 -0.88 -38.20
C GLU A 556 -11.09 -2.34 -38.58
N LYS A 557 -10.19 -2.95 -39.37
CA LYS A 557 -10.21 -4.35 -39.79
C LYS A 557 -8.87 -4.99 -39.47
N PRO A 558 -8.72 -5.59 -38.30
CA PRO A 558 -7.44 -6.13 -37.86
C PRO A 558 -7.08 -7.48 -38.51
N LEU A 559 -8.07 -8.28 -38.94
CA LEU A 559 -7.81 -9.61 -39.49
C LEU A 559 -6.95 -9.55 -40.77
N GLY A 560 -5.92 -10.39 -40.83
CA GLY A 560 -4.95 -10.46 -41.89
C GLY A 560 -3.89 -9.36 -41.91
N LYS A 561 -3.91 -8.41 -40.96
CA LYS A 561 -2.83 -7.44 -40.80
C LYS A 561 -1.53 -8.11 -40.37
N GLU A 562 -0.40 -7.61 -40.93
CA GLU A 562 0.94 -8.07 -40.62
C GLU A 562 1.52 -7.22 -39.48
N VAL A 563 2.17 -7.87 -38.52
CA VAL A 563 3.08 -7.22 -37.59
C VAL A 563 4.47 -7.85 -37.68
N ILE A 564 5.50 -7.08 -37.46
CA ILE A 564 6.88 -7.53 -37.40
C ILE A 564 7.31 -7.58 -35.93
N TRP A 565 7.76 -8.75 -35.49
CA TRP A 565 8.26 -8.99 -34.15
C TRP A 565 9.74 -9.37 -34.22
N LYS A 566 10.56 -8.83 -33.33
CA LYS A 566 12.04 -9.03 -33.33
C LYS A 566 12.65 -8.74 -34.71
N ASP A 567 12.22 -7.63 -35.30
CA ASP A 567 12.67 -7.07 -36.59
C ASP A 567 12.64 -7.99 -37.83
N THR A 568 12.44 -9.28 -37.65
CA THR A 568 12.49 -10.27 -38.76
C THR A 568 11.28 -11.17 -38.84
N THR A 569 10.55 -11.39 -37.73
CA THR A 569 9.45 -12.36 -37.69
C THR A 569 8.13 -11.70 -38.08
N LYS A 570 7.58 -12.09 -39.23
CA LYS A 570 6.29 -11.64 -39.71
C LYS A 570 5.18 -12.50 -39.14
N LEU A 571 4.21 -11.83 -38.50
CA LEU A 571 3.07 -12.45 -37.85
C LEU A 571 1.79 -11.85 -38.38
N TYR A 572 0.74 -12.66 -38.60
CA TYR A 572 -0.53 -12.25 -39.16
C TYR A 572 -1.68 -12.44 -38.17
N VAL A 573 -2.53 -11.43 -38.06
CA VAL A 573 -3.68 -11.46 -37.15
C VAL A 573 -4.73 -12.41 -37.68
N VAL A 574 -5.03 -13.49 -36.98
CA VAL A 574 -6.08 -14.48 -37.32
C VAL A 574 -7.33 -14.36 -36.44
N GLY A 575 -7.22 -13.70 -35.28
CA GLY A 575 -8.34 -13.47 -34.39
C GLY A 575 -8.14 -12.24 -33.51
N VAL A 576 -9.25 -11.74 -32.97
CA VAL A 576 -9.29 -10.63 -32.02
C VAL A 576 -10.08 -11.05 -30.79
N VAL A 577 -9.48 -10.96 -29.62
CA VAL A 577 -10.14 -11.22 -28.34
C VAL A 577 -10.54 -9.92 -27.65
N LYS A 578 -11.55 -10.00 -26.77
CA LYS A 578 -11.88 -8.94 -25.83
C LYS A 578 -10.64 -8.58 -25.02
N ASP A 579 -10.56 -7.32 -24.59
CA ASP A 579 -9.46 -6.85 -23.74
C ASP A 579 -9.35 -7.67 -22.44
N VAL A 580 -8.11 -7.91 -22.02
CA VAL A 580 -7.75 -8.75 -20.88
C VAL A 580 -6.83 -7.97 -19.95
N HIS A 581 -7.21 -7.83 -18.70
CA HIS A 581 -6.39 -7.19 -17.66
C HIS A 581 -5.34 -8.17 -17.11
N THR A 582 -4.22 -8.28 -17.80
CA THR A 582 -3.14 -9.23 -17.48
C THR A 582 -2.46 -8.99 -16.12
N MET A 583 -2.60 -7.78 -15.57
CA MET A 583 -2.04 -7.36 -14.26
C MET A 583 -3.12 -6.89 -13.27
N GLY A 584 -4.38 -7.26 -13.48
CA GLY A 584 -5.49 -6.74 -12.69
C GLY A 584 -5.75 -5.26 -12.95
N LEU A 585 -6.39 -4.58 -11.98
CA LEU A 585 -6.85 -3.19 -12.12
C LEU A 585 -5.87 -2.16 -11.54
N TRP A 586 -4.73 -2.60 -11.03
CA TRP A 586 -3.68 -1.73 -10.47
C TRP A 586 -2.88 -1.01 -11.54
N ARG A 587 -2.89 -1.55 -12.77
CA ARG A 587 -2.18 -0.99 -13.91
C ARG A 587 -3.10 -0.77 -15.10
N SER A 588 -2.66 0.09 -15.99
CA SER A 588 -3.32 0.34 -17.26
C SER A 588 -3.46 -0.95 -18.07
N LEU A 589 -4.50 -0.98 -18.91
CA LEU A 589 -4.73 -2.06 -19.83
C LEU A 589 -3.64 -2.04 -20.91
N GLU A 590 -2.82 -3.07 -20.93
CA GLU A 590 -1.79 -3.23 -21.95
C GLU A 590 -2.35 -3.92 -23.18
N PRO A 591 -1.85 -3.59 -24.39
CA PRO A 591 -2.19 -4.35 -25.60
C PRO A 591 -1.63 -5.76 -25.49
N LEU A 592 -2.42 -6.77 -25.87
CA LEU A 592 -2.05 -8.18 -25.74
C LEU A 592 -1.89 -8.83 -27.11
N MET A 593 -0.80 -9.56 -27.29
CA MET A 593 -0.53 -10.47 -28.40
C MET A 593 -0.44 -11.90 -27.89
N ILE A 594 -1.25 -12.79 -28.40
CA ILE A 594 -1.28 -14.21 -28.07
C ILE A 594 -0.64 -14.97 -29.23
N ARG A 595 0.37 -15.79 -28.93
CA ARG A 595 1.06 -16.62 -29.90
C ARG A 595 0.81 -18.09 -29.63
N TYR A 596 0.75 -18.88 -30.70
CA TYR A 596 0.58 -20.32 -30.61
C TYR A 596 1.93 -21.02 -30.57
N ILE A 597 2.12 -21.90 -29.59
CA ILE A 597 3.35 -22.70 -29.42
C ILE A 597 3.03 -24.19 -29.28
N GLY A 598 4.02 -25.02 -29.60
CA GLY A 598 3.95 -26.47 -29.41
C GLY A 598 4.32 -26.94 -28.00
N PRO A 599 3.99 -28.21 -27.66
CA PRO A 599 4.22 -28.78 -26.33
C PRO A 599 5.67 -28.77 -25.86
N GLU A 600 6.64 -28.70 -26.79
CA GLU A 600 8.06 -28.63 -26.49
C GLU A 600 8.49 -27.36 -25.75
N LYS A 601 7.62 -26.32 -25.78
CA LYS A 601 7.85 -25.02 -25.12
C LYS A 601 6.99 -24.80 -23.90
N TYR A 602 6.10 -25.74 -23.56
CA TYR A 602 5.23 -25.54 -22.40
C TYR A 602 6.02 -25.57 -21.09
N SER A 603 5.80 -24.59 -20.26
CA SER A 603 6.32 -24.52 -18.89
C SER A 603 5.22 -24.55 -17.84
N GLN A 604 3.95 -24.57 -18.25
CA GLN A 604 2.81 -24.64 -17.33
C GLN A 604 1.63 -25.38 -17.95
N ILE A 605 0.81 -25.96 -17.09
CA ILE A 605 -0.52 -26.47 -17.40
C ILE A 605 -1.58 -25.62 -16.73
N VAL A 606 -2.58 -25.23 -17.49
CA VAL A 606 -3.79 -24.54 -17.01
C VAL A 606 -4.94 -25.53 -17.06
N VAL A 607 -5.65 -25.68 -15.95
CA VAL A 607 -6.78 -26.60 -15.82
C VAL A 607 -8.00 -25.82 -15.38
N ASN A 608 -9.10 -25.96 -16.12
CA ASN A 608 -10.36 -25.28 -15.82
C ASN A 608 -11.41 -26.26 -15.28
N ALA A 609 -12.13 -25.81 -14.26
CA ALA A 609 -13.29 -26.50 -13.67
C ALA A 609 -14.36 -25.48 -13.27
N LYS A 610 -15.52 -25.95 -12.83
CA LYS A 610 -16.51 -25.07 -12.17
C LYS A 610 -15.92 -24.50 -10.88
N GLU A 611 -16.14 -23.21 -10.61
CA GLU A 611 -15.63 -22.48 -9.43
C GLU A 611 -15.75 -23.29 -8.12
N ALA A 612 -16.92 -23.87 -7.86
CA ALA A 612 -17.16 -24.67 -6.65
C ALA A 612 -16.27 -25.93 -6.52
N ASN A 613 -15.69 -26.41 -7.61
CA ASN A 613 -14.84 -27.60 -7.66
C ASN A 613 -13.34 -27.29 -7.62
N VAL A 614 -12.95 -26.05 -7.82
CA VAL A 614 -11.53 -25.64 -7.94
C VAL A 614 -10.69 -26.02 -6.73
N PRO A 615 -11.12 -25.80 -5.47
CA PRO A 615 -10.34 -26.22 -4.30
C PRO A 615 -10.14 -27.75 -4.23
N GLY A 616 -11.16 -28.52 -4.62
CA GLY A 616 -11.06 -29.98 -4.71
C GLY A 616 -10.15 -30.45 -5.84
N LEU A 617 -10.22 -29.76 -6.99
CA LEU A 617 -9.35 -29.99 -8.13
C LEU A 617 -7.88 -29.72 -7.78
N ASN A 618 -7.58 -28.60 -7.12
CA ASN A 618 -6.21 -28.27 -6.73
C ASN A 618 -5.60 -29.34 -5.80
N LYS A 619 -6.36 -29.82 -4.83
CA LYS A 619 -5.95 -30.96 -3.98
C LYS A 619 -5.74 -32.26 -4.76
N PHE A 620 -6.57 -32.54 -5.75
CA PHE A 620 -6.40 -33.69 -6.63
C PHE A 620 -5.14 -33.56 -7.48
N MET A 621 -4.90 -32.37 -8.02
CA MET A 621 -3.69 -32.06 -8.78
C MET A 621 -2.43 -32.21 -7.91
N GLU A 622 -2.45 -31.72 -6.67
CA GLU A 622 -1.36 -31.92 -5.70
C GLU A 622 -1.10 -33.40 -5.40
N ALA A 623 -2.15 -34.18 -5.19
CA ALA A 623 -2.00 -35.62 -4.94
C ALA A 623 -1.38 -36.35 -6.13
N LYS A 624 -1.80 -36.02 -7.37
CA LYS A 624 -1.23 -36.56 -8.59
C LYS A 624 0.22 -36.09 -8.82
N TRP A 625 0.52 -34.85 -8.47
CA TRP A 625 1.87 -34.32 -8.52
C TRP A 625 2.83 -35.10 -7.63
N LYS A 626 2.46 -35.33 -6.37
CA LYS A 626 3.25 -36.10 -5.40
C LYS A 626 3.48 -37.55 -5.85
N GLU A 627 2.52 -38.15 -6.55
CA GLU A 627 2.62 -39.48 -7.11
C GLU A 627 3.66 -39.55 -8.25
N ILE A 628 3.68 -38.51 -9.12
CA ILE A 628 4.52 -38.48 -10.34
C ILE A 628 5.89 -37.86 -10.05
N PHE A 629 5.94 -36.82 -9.23
CA PHE A 629 7.14 -36.03 -8.94
C PHE A 629 7.46 -36.04 -7.44
N PRO A 630 7.82 -37.19 -6.84
CA PRO A 630 7.99 -37.32 -5.39
C PRO A 630 9.11 -36.45 -4.81
N ASN A 631 10.07 -36.00 -5.64
CA ASN A 631 11.19 -35.14 -5.25
C ASN A 631 10.97 -33.65 -5.60
N ARG A 632 9.74 -33.26 -5.91
CA ARG A 632 9.40 -31.85 -6.24
C ARG A 632 8.21 -31.39 -5.45
N LEU A 633 8.29 -30.19 -4.91
CA LEU A 633 7.14 -29.54 -4.29
C LEU A 633 6.08 -29.24 -5.34
N TYR A 634 4.82 -29.37 -4.92
CA TYR A 634 3.72 -28.95 -5.75
C TYR A 634 3.71 -27.41 -5.80
N ASN A 635 3.80 -26.89 -7.00
CA ASN A 635 3.85 -25.47 -7.29
C ASN A 635 2.55 -24.95 -7.95
N GLY A 636 1.49 -25.76 -7.90
CA GLY A 636 0.21 -25.38 -8.44
C GLY A 636 -0.57 -24.45 -7.49
N TYR A 637 -1.26 -23.49 -8.07
CA TYR A 637 -2.07 -22.52 -7.36
C TYR A 637 -3.39 -22.25 -8.08
N MET A 638 -4.40 -21.86 -7.33
CA MET A 638 -5.66 -21.40 -7.88
C MET A 638 -5.48 -19.95 -8.35
N LEU A 639 -5.85 -19.68 -9.61
CA LEU A 639 -5.64 -18.33 -10.18
C LEU A 639 -6.43 -17.26 -9.42
N VAL A 640 -7.53 -17.64 -8.79
CA VAL A 640 -8.31 -16.74 -7.91
C VAL A 640 -7.51 -16.24 -6.71
N GLU A 641 -6.49 -16.96 -6.24
CA GLU A 641 -5.66 -16.52 -5.10
C GLU A 641 -4.96 -15.18 -5.40
N ASN A 642 -4.55 -14.94 -6.65
CA ASN A 642 -3.99 -13.67 -7.07
C ASN A 642 -5.02 -12.52 -7.02
N THR A 643 -6.29 -12.80 -7.34
CA THR A 643 -7.37 -11.79 -7.23
C THR A 643 -7.82 -11.61 -5.80
N ASP A 644 -7.83 -12.68 -4.98
CA ASP A 644 -8.17 -12.63 -3.56
C ASP A 644 -7.12 -11.82 -2.76
N GLU A 645 -5.85 -11.85 -3.13
CA GLU A 645 -4.83 -11.01 -2.51
C GLU A 645 -5.12 -9.53 -2.75
N VAL A 646 -5.48 -9.15 -3.99
CA VAL A 646 -5.93 -7.79 -4.34
C VAL A 646 -7.17 -7.41 -3.54
N ASP A 647 -8.16 -8.28 -3.46
CA ASP A 647 -9.40 -8.07 -2.68
C ASP A 647 -9.10 -7.88 -1.19
N ASN A 648 -8.16 -8.61 -0.63
CA ASN A 648 -7.72 -8.47 0.76
C ASN A 648 -7.07 -7.11 1.02
N VAL A 649 -6.20 -6.65 0.12
CA VAL A 649 -5.58 -5.30 0.21
C VAL A 649 -6.66 -4.23 0.14
N ASN A 650 -7.56 -4.29 -0.83
CA ASN A 650 -8.69 -3.37 -0.97
C ASN A 650 -9.58 -3.39 0.28
N GLY A 651 -9.89 -4.57 0.80
CA GLY A 651 -10.67 -4.76 2.02
C GLY A 651 -10.01 -4.12 3.25
N ASN A 652 -8.69 -4.20 3.37
CA ASN A 652 -7.93 -3.57 4.45
C ASN A 652 -7.92 -2.04 4.33
N ILE A 653 -7.81 -1.50 3.12
CA ILE A 653 -7.97 -0.06 2.85
C ILE A 653 -9.37 0.39 3.30
N VAL A 654 -10.42 -0.33 2.92
CA VAL A 654 -11.81 -0.04 3.33
C VAL A 654 -11.96 -0.07 4.85
N LYS A 655 -11.41 -1.07 5.54
CA LYS A 655 -11.45 -1.17 7.02
C LYS A 655 -10.79 0.04 7.66
N MET A 656 -9.59 0.42 7.18
CA MET A 656 -8.82 1.55 7.69
C MET A 656 -9.60 2.88 7.54
N TYR A 657 -10.05 3.21 6.33
CA TYR A 657 -10.77 4.47 6.09
C TYR A 657 -12.16 4.49 6.73
N SER A 658 -12.85 3.35 6.82
CA SER A 658 -14.11 3.24 7.57
C SER A 658 -13.91 3.50 9.06
N PHE A 659 -12.87 2.95 9.66
CA PHE A 659 -12.51 3.21 11.05
C PHE A 659 -12.22 4.70 11.30
N LEU A 660 -11.41 5.33 10.44
CA LEU A 660 -11.10 6.76 10.53
C LEU A 660 -12.36 7.63 10.31
N GLY A 661 -13.23 7.25 9.38
CA GLY A 661 -14.53 7.91 9.15
C GLY A 661 -15.46 7.85 10.36
N VAL A 662 -15.54 6.70 11.02
CA VAL A 662 -16.33 6.53 12.26
C VAL A 662 -15.77 7.39 13.38
N ILE A 663 -14.45 7.45 13.56
CA ILE A 663 -13.81 8.32 14.56
C ILE A 663 -14.13 9.79 14.28
N ALA A 664 -13.96 10.24 13.05
CA ALA A 664 -14.24 11.62 12.64
C ALA A 664 -15.70 11.98 12.90
N LEU A 665 -16.64 11.07 12.58
CA LEU A 665 -18.07 11.25 12.83
C LEU A 665 -18.39 11.31 14.32
N MET A 666 -17.82 10.41 15.12
CA MET A 666 -17.99 10.43 16.59
C MET A 666 -17.47 11.72 17.23
N LEU A 667 -16.28 12.17 16.81
CA LEU A 667 -15.71 13.43 17.30
C LEU A 667 -16.57 14.63 16.92
N SER A 668 -17.10 14.67 15.70
CA SER A 668 -17.99 15.75 15.27
C SER A 668 -19.33 15.70 15.98
N ALA A 669 -19.89 14.53 16.20
CA ALA A 669 -21.10 14.33 16.98
C ALA A 669 -20.92 14.83 18.45
N THR A 670 -19.77 14.53 19.08
CA THR A 670 -19.47 15.00 20.45
C THR A 670 -19.27 16.52 20.51
N GLY A 671 -18.63 17.11 19.51
CA GLY A 671 -18.50 18.57 19.38
C GLY A 671 -19.86 19.26 19.26
N LEU A 672 -20.72 18.74 18.38
CA LEU A 672 -22.07 19.22 18.21
C LEU A 672 -22.89 19.07 19.52
N PHE A 673 -22.80 17.91 20.17
CA PHE A 673 -23.45 17.66 21.45
C PHE A 673 -23.07 18.70 22.51
N THR A 674 -21.78 19.03 22.59
CA THR A 674 -21.28 20.04 23.51
C THR A 674 -21.85 21.42 23.23
N LEU A 675 -21.80 21.84 21.95
CA LEU A 675 -22.28 23.17 21.55
C LEU A 675 -23.80 23.31 21.68
N VAL A 676 -24.58 22.30 21.28
CA VAL A 676 -26.04 22.29 21.47
C VAL A 676 -26.38 22.36 22.95
N SER A 677 -25.70 21.58 23.80
CA SER A 677 -25.91 21.60 25.26
C SER A 677 -25.71 22.99 25.85
N LEU A 678 -24.66 23.69 25.40
CA LEU A 678 -24.35 25.04 25.88
C LEU A 678 -25.33 26.11 25.36
N ASN A 679 -25.74 25.98 24.09
CA ASN A 679 -26.73 26.88 23.51
C ASN A 679 -28.06 26.75 24.26
N ILE A 680 -28.49 25.54 24.59
CA ILE A 680 -29.67 25.27 25.40
C ILE A 680 -29.55 25.90 26.78
N ILE A 681 -28.42 25.65 27.51
CA ILE A 681 -28.22 26.21 28.85
C ILE A 681 -28.29 27.75 28.84
N ARG A 682 -27.75 28.40 27.81
CA ARG A 682 -27.80 29.86 27.66
C ARG A 682 -29.22 30.41 27.37
N ARG A 683 -30.04 29.64 26.67
CA ARG A 683 -31.40 29.98 26.26
C ARG A 683 -32.46 29.39 27.20
N THR A 684 -32.08 28.80 28.32
CA THR A 684 -33.00 28.09 29.22
C THR A 684 -34.15 29.00 29.69
N LYS A 685 -33.86 30.26 30.06
CA LYS A 685 -34.89 31.25 30.43
C LYS A 685 -35.81 31.59 29.24
N GLU A 686 -35.26 31.80 28.05
CA GLU A 686 -36.04 32.08 26.82
C GLU A 686 -36.96 30.89 26.47
N ILE A 687 -36.40 29.67 26.56
CA ILE A 687 -37.16 28.42 26.33
C ILE A 687 -38.26 28.26 27.38
N GLY A 688 -37.98 28.56 28.67
CA GLY A 688 -38.95 28.52 29.74
C GLY A 688 -40.12 29.51 29.53
N VAL A 689 -39.82 30.76 29.21
CA VAL A 689 -40.82 31.79 28.91
C VAL A 689 -41.71 31.40 27.72
N ARG A 690 -41.06 30.94 26.60
CA ARG A 690 -41.82 30.51 25.41
C ARG A 690 -42.74 29.32 25.71
N LYS A 691 -42.26 28.37 26.56
CA LYS A 691 -43.04 27.21 26.97
C LYS A 691 -44.26 27.61 27.82
N VAL A 692 -44.11 28.58 28.73
CA VAL A 692 -45.22 29.15 29.52
C VAL A 692 -46.23 29.86 28.59
N LEU A 693 -45.72 30.46 27.49
CA LEU A 693 -46.57 31.11 26.48
C LEU A 693 -47.20 30.12 25.47
N GLY A 694 -47.05 28.81 25.69
CA GLY A 694 -47.67 27.77 24.87
C GLY A 694 -46.90 27.32 23.64
N ALA A 695 -45.60 27.63 23.51
CA ALA A 695 -44.81 27.16 22.39
C ALA A 695 -44.64 25.63 22.42
N SER A 696 -44.93 24.98 21.30
CA SER A 696 -44.74 23.55 21.15
C SER A 696 -43.25 23.16 21.14
N ILE A 697 -42.97 21.91 21.50
CA ILE A 697 -41.59 21.34 21.43
C ILE A 697 -41.01 21.52 20.02
N GLY A 698 -41.82 21.30 18.97
CA GLY A 698 -41.42 21.48 17.59
C GLY A 698 -40.96 22.91 17.23
N ASN A 699 -41.66 23.94 17.76
CA ASN A 699 -41.27 25.34 17.54
C ASN A 699 -39.91 25.66 18.20
N ILE A 700 -39.71 25.17 19.42
CA ILE A 700 -38.42 25.32 20.14
C ILE A 700 -37.29 24.62 19.38
N THR A 701 -37.54 23.38 18.92
CA THR A 701 -36.61 22.59 18.12
C THR A 701 -36.21 23.31 16.83
N ARG A 702 -37.19 23.87 16.10
CA ARG A 702 -36.94 24.59 14.84
C ARG A 702 -36.00 25.79 15.04
N ILE A 703 -36.22 26.59 16.08
CA ILE A 703 -35.39 27.77 16.35
C ILE A 703 -33.97 27.42 16.69
N ILE A 704 -33.72 26.32 17.45
CA ILE A 704 -32.39 25.88 17.82
C ILE A 704 -31.69 25.22 16.62
N ASN A 705 -32.43 24.43 15.83
CA ASN A 705 -31.84 23.64 14.74
C ASN A 705 -31.47 24.47 13.51
N THR A 706 -32.18 25.56 13.21
CA THR A 706 -31.95 26.36 11.99
C THR A 706 -30.47 26.79 11.87
N GLU A 707 -29.87 27.22 12.97
CA GLU A 707 -28.47 27.65 12.99
C GLU A 707 -27.51 26.51 12.63
N PHE A 708 -27.73 25.31 13.19
CA PHE A 708 -26.88 24.14 12.95
C PHE A 708 -27.08 23.57 11.54
N VAL A 709 -28.31 23.56 11.03
CA VAL A 709 -28.62 23.13 9.65
C VAL A 709 -27.90 24.00 8.63
N VAL A 710 -27.85 25.30 8.82
CA VAL A 710 -27.10 26.21 7.91
C VAL A 710 -25.61 25.91 7.95
N ILE A 711 -25.04 25.74 9.15
CA ILE A 711 -23.60 25.40 9.28
C ILE A 711 -23.29 24.06 8.61
N LEU A 712 -24.13 23.04 8.86
CA LEU A 712 -24.00 21.72 8.24
C LEU A 712 -24.08 21.76 6.72
N SER A 713 -25.06 22.57 6.18
CA SER A 713 -25.20 22.70 4.73
C SER A 713 -23.97 23.35 4.08
N LEU A 714 -23.47 24.44 4.68
CA LEU A 714 -22.25 25.09 4.19
C LEU A 714 -21.02 24.19 4.31
N ALA A 715 -20.90 23.47 5.44
CA ALA A 715 -19.83 22.48 5.64
C ALA A 715 -19.93 21.32 4.63
N SER A 716 -21.15 20.88 4.29
CA SER A 716 -21.38 19.85 3.28
C SER A 716 -20.92 20.29 1.90
N ILE A 717 -21.21 21.51 1.51
CA ILE A 717 -20.75 22.05 0.21
C ILE A 717 -19.22 22.12 0.19
N ALA A 718 -18.62 22.77 1.19
CA ALA A 718 -17.16 22.93 1.25
C ALA A 718 -16.44 21.58 1.35
N GLY A 719 -16.93 20.67 2.21
CA GLY A 719 -16.37 19.33 2.39
C GLY A 719 -16.50 18.48 1.13
N SER A 720 -17.64 18.55 0.42
CA SER A 720 -17.83 17.82 -0.84
C SER A 720 -16.88 18.29 -1.94
N VAL A 721 -16.71 19.59 -2.11
CA VAL A 721 -15.78 20.14 -3.11
C VAL A 721 -14.35 19.69 -2.82
N PHE A 722 -13.93 19.78 -1.56
CA PHE A 722 -12.58 19.36 -1.18
C PHE A 722 -12.39 17.84 -1.30
N SER A 723 -13.40 17.06 -0.88
CA SER A 723 -13.35 15.60 -0.99
C SER A 723 -13.25 15.12 -2.42
N TYR A 724 -13.92 15.78 -3.36
CA TYR A 724 -13.88 15.42 -4.78
C TYR A 724 -12.43 15.39 -5.28
N PHE A 725 -11.68 16.45 -5.05
CA PHE A 725 -10.27 16.50 -5.50
C PHE A 725 -9.34 15.61 -4.66
N ALA A 726 -9.53 15.56 -3.35
CA ALA A 726 -8.62 14.83 -2.47
C ALA A 726 -8.76 13.30 -2.61
N VAL A 727 -9.98 12.80 -2.77
CA VAL A 727 -10.24 11.36 -2.87
C VAL A 727 -9.85 10.85 -4.25
N ASP A 728 -10.18 11.57 -5.33
CA ASP A 728 -9.77 11.17 -6.68
C ASP A 728 -8.24 11.17 -6.81
N LEU A 729 -7.55 12.21 -6.29
CA LEU A 729 -6.08 12.23 -6.28
C LEU A 729 -5.47 11.03 -5.54
N LEU A 730 -6.07 10.64 -4.41
CA LEU A 730 -5.61 9.50 -3.64
C LEU A 730 -5.87 8.18 -4.38
N MET A 731 -7.05 8.01 -4.99
CA MET A 731 -7.39 6.82 -5.77
C MET A 731 -6.52 6.68 -7.01
N ASP A 732 -6.30 7.77 -7.75
CA ASP A 732 -5.44 7.84 -8.92
C ASP A 732 -3.97 7.48 -8.61
N SER A 733 -3.52 7.75 -7.37
CA SER A 733 -2.19 7.34 -6.90
C SER A 733 -2.05 5.86 -6.54
N ILE A 734 -3.17 5.10 -6.48
CA ILE A 734 -3.20 3.68 -6.09
C ILE A 734 -3.58 2.78 -7.26
N TRP A 735 -4.57 3.17 -8.07
CA TRP A 735 -5.12 2.36 -9.16
C TRP A 735 -5.20 3.14 -10.45
N ASP A 736 -4.85 2.53 -11.55
CA ASP A 736 -5.12 3.08 -12.89
C ASP A 736 -6.60 2.90 -13.29
N TYR A 737 -7.24 1.81 -12.79
CA TYR A 737 -8.67 1.57 -12.96
C TYR A 737 -9.39 1.58 -11.61
N TYR A 738 -10.22 2.58 -11.41
CA TYR A 738 -11.03 2.71 -10.19
C TYR A 738 -12.37 3.38 -10.49
N LEU A 739 -13.31 3.21 -9.57
CA LEU A 739 -14.58 3.91 -9.61
C LEU A 739 -14.40 5.32 -9.04
N SER A 740 -14.42 6.33 -9.91
CA SER A 740 -14.40 7.74 -9.48
C SER A 740 -15.56 8.07 -8.54
N THR A 741 -15.35 9.08 -7.69
CA THR A 741 -16.37 9.53 -6.74
C THR A 741 -17.66 9.96 -7.46
N THR A 742 -18.77 9.33 -7.11
CA THR A 742 -20.08 9.56 -7.75
C THR A 742 -20.94 10.53 -6.95
N THR A 743 -21.96 11.13 -7.56
CA THR A 743 -22.98 11.91 -6.85
C THR A 743 -23.63 11.10 -5.73
N GLN A 744 -23.80 9.79 -5.91
CA GLN A 744 -24.35 8.89 -4.91
C GLN A 744 -23.45 8.81 -3.66
N THR A 745 -22.12 8.78 -3.84
CA THR A 745 -21.13 8.80 -2.74
C THR A 745 -21.35 10.02 -1.83
N PHE A 746 -21.47 11.20 -2.43
CA PHE A 746 -21.72 12.43 -1.70
C PHE A 746 -23.09 12.45 -1.03
N MET A 747 -24.15 12.02 -1.72
CA MET A 747 -25.50 11.98 -1.16
C MET A 747 -25.58 11.08 0.08
N ILE A 748 -25.00 9.89 0.04
CA ILE A 748 -24.96 8.95 1.17
C ILE A 748 -24.17 9.56 2.32
N SER A 749 -22.98 10.12 2.05
CA SER A 749 -22.11 10.73 3.06
C SER A 749 -22.78 11.88 3.78
N ILE A 750 -23.40 12.78 3.02
CA ILE A 750 -24.16 13.92 3.55
C ILE A 750 -25.36 13.42 4.36
N ALA A 751 -26.09 12.43 3.87
CA ALA A 751 -27.24 11.85 4.58
C ALA A 751 -26.82 11.26 5.94
N ILE A 752 -25.72 10.50 6.00
CA ILE A 752 -25.18 9.94 7.26
C ILE A 752 -24.86 11.08 8.23
N MET A 753 -24.16 12.12 7.77
CA MET A 753 -23.78 13.25 8.61
C MET A 753 -25.02 13.99 9.14
N PHE A 754 -26.03 14.23 8.31
CA PHE A 754 -27.29 14.88 8.74
C PHE A 754 -28.09 14.01 9.70
N VAL A 755 -28.20 12.71 9.47
CA VAL A 755 -28.91 11.76 10.36
C VAL A 755 -28.26 11.75 11.74
N VAL A 756 -26.94 11.61 11.83
CA VAL A 756 -26.22 11.61 13.11
C VAL A 756 -26.37 12.98 13.81
N SER A 757 -26.24 14.07 13.07
CA SER A 757 -26.43 15.42 13.62
C SER A 757 -27.86 15.64 14.13
N ALA A 758 -28.87 15.21 13.38
CA ALA A 758 -30.28 15.29 13.78
C ALA A 758 -30.56 14.47 15.03
N ALA A 759 -29.98 13.27 15.16
CA ALA A 759 -30.10 12.43 16.34
C ALA A 759 -29.52 13.14 17.60
N VAL A 760 -28.31 13.71 17.47
CA VAL A 760 -27.63 14.43 18.57
C VAL A 760 -28.42 15.66 18.99
N ILE A 761 -28.85 16.50 18.03
CA ILE A 761 -29.61 17.72 18.30
C ILE A 761 -30.98 17.36 18.87
N GLY A 762 -31.70 16.42 18.23
CA GLY A 762 -33.02 15.97 18.65
C GLY A 762 -33.05 15.47 20.07
N TYR A 763 -32.09 14.60 20.46
CA TYR A 763 -31.96 14.11 21.83
C TYR A 763 -31.77 15.25 22.83
N LYS A 764 -30.93 16.23 22.57
CA LYS A 764 -30.64 17.34 23.47
C LYS A 764 -31.80 18.32 23.59
N VAL A 765 -32.43 18.66 22.48
CA VAL A 765 -33.57 19.58 22.46
C VAL A 765 -34.79 18.96 23.13
N PHE A 766 -35.04 17.66 22.86
CA PHE A 766 -36.12 16.93 23.55
C PHE A 766 -35.90 16.91 25.07
N THR A 767 -34.69 16.60 25.53
CA THR A 767 -34.33 16.58 26.96
C THR A 767 -34.56 17.98 27.59
N ALA A 768 -34.15 19.04 26.90
CA ALA A 768 -34.32 20.42 27.39
C ALA A 768 -35.79 20.87 27.40
N ALA A 769 -36.53 20.52 26.35
CA ALA A 769 -37.93 20.85 26.22
C ALA A 769 -38.86 20.06 27.18
N SER A 770 -38.41 18.92 27.69
CA SER A 770 -39.12 18.11 28.71
C SER A 770 -38.92 18.63 30.13
N LEU A 771 -37.97 19.54 30.39
CA LEU A 771 -37.77 20.15 31.73
C LEU A 771 -39.01 20.93 32.19
N ASN A 772 -39.30 20.88 33.51
CA ASN A 772 -40.42 21.61 34.08
C ASN A 772 -40.12 23.12 34.03
N PRO A 773 -41.03 23.96 33.45
CA PRO A 773 -40.83 25.41 33.36
C PRO A 773 -40.60 26.10 34.71
N VAL A 774 -41.19 25.60 35.78
CA VAL A 774 -41.02 26.15 37.14
C VAL A 774 -39.57 26.05 37.60
N ASN A 775 -38.92 24.94 37.35
CA ASN A 775 -37.50 24.74 37.71
C ASN A 775 -36.56 25.61 36.87
N THR A 776 -36.92 25.87 35.59
CA THR A 776 -36.10 26.68 34.66
C THR A 776 -36.14 28.18 34.95
N LEU A 777 -37.18 28.65 35.68
CA LEU A 777 -37.35 30.06 36.07
C LEU A 777 -36.88 30.35 37.51
N ARG A 778 -36.67 29.31 38.36
CA ARG A 778 -36.35 29.42 39.78
C ARG A 778 -34.84 29.37 40.07
N ASP A 779 -34.00 28.87 39.16
CA ASP A 779 -32.54 28.84 39.33
C ASP A 779 -31.95 30.25 39.13
N GLU A 780 -31.73 30.96 40.28
CA GLU A 780 -30.87 32.12 40.39
C GLU A 780 -29.44 31.78 40.71
#